data_ad573adae567aa17f76c33c4527b54cf
#
_entry.id   ad573adae567aa17f76c33c4527b54cf
#
_cell.length_a   1.000
_cell.length_b   1.000
_cell.length_c   1.000
_cell.angle_alpha   90.00
_cell.angle_beta   90.00
_cell.angle_gamma   90.00
#
_symmetry.space_group_name_H-M   'P 1'
#
loop_
_entity.id
_entity.type
_entity.pdbx_description
1 polymer ?
#
loop_
_entity_poly.entity_id
_entity_poly.type
_entity_poly.pdbx_seq_one_letter_code
_entity_poly.pdbx_strand_id
1 'polypeptide(L)'
;MMRPLLLLSLSLLFSSSLMAQPDDSEKRLKEQAAHFFAAYSPADGSVLPTTPQVSNISIDDLARKVTMTVDATFAMQEFYPKAIKTIYKKLRRSLPRPFNKYKLTLVCCGQPIEHLVDPTLYKINDMRPGQWRNISYDGKPWVTDLSKPNKVTHGLYNRHIALWASHGSYFDSRKQAWRWQRPNLFGTTEDLFTQTIVVPYLMPMLQNAGAVVFTPRERDWQRNEVIVDNDEKKSNYYVETPKKWRDAPFSGFAAHTGAYYDGENPFVAGTARMTLTTRKNSNPVTASYQPNIPEEGRYAVYVSYQTVEGSVDDAEYTVYHKGQKTTFHVNQQMGGSTWVYLGSFLFDKGCSQFNRVVLSNRSAKKGGIVTTDAVRFGGGMGNISRGGQTSNLPRCLEGARYNAQWSGVPYDIYSTKKGADDYGDDLNSRSLMTNWLAGGSPFVPLKEGKRVPIELCLALHSDAGYDPIGHDIVGSLAVCTTGFNDGMFGSGASRLMSRDFADSLLTNTCRDIKAKYKHWNRRYLWDRNYSETRCPEVPSAILEMLSHQNFPDMVMGQDPNFKFDLARSVYKTILRYVSAQHGQPCIVQPLQPANFCIKPEANGLLSLVWTPTVDPQEPSAMPTSYNVYMAEGTGGFDNGTMVVANHYTFKPQPGVKYSFKVTAVNRGGESFPTETLCAVIRPEATKTVLVVNGFNRLSAPAVIDDGVRQGFDMATDIGVQRDIYAGWNGQQTCFDKSRMGREGPGALGYGGDEMAGQFVCGNTFSY
;
A
#
# COMPACT_ATOMS: atom_id res chain seq x y z
N MET A 1 -96.28 -0.70 -34.15
CA MET A 1 -95.70 -1.86 -34.79
C MET A 1 -94.56 -2.31 -33.89
N MET A 2 -94.72 -3.41 -33.19
CA MET A 2 -93.82 -4.01 -32.25
C MET A 2 -92.88 -4.95 -32.97
N ARG A 3 -91.60 -4.94 -32.60
CA ARG A 3 -90.64 -6.07 -32.76
C ARG A 3 -89.86 -6.27 -31.49
N PRO A 4 -89.69 -7.52 -31.03
CA PRO A 4 -89.17 -7.83 -29.71
C PRO A 4 -87.66 -7.88 -29.67
N LEU A 5 -87.07 -7.49 -28.49
CA LEU A 5 -85.71 -7.66 -28.12
C LEU A 5 -85.37 -9.11 -27.84
N LEU A 6 -84.32 -9.61 -28.45
CA LEU A 6 -83.65 -10.85 -28.10
C LEU A 6 -82.58 -10.59 -27.04
N LEU A 7 -82.77 -11.17 -25.85
CA LEU A 7 -81.75 -11.21 -24.81
C LEU A 7 -80.67 -12.26 -25.17
N LEU A 8 -79.44 -11.85 -25.37
CA LEU A 8 -78.28 -12.73 -25.43
C LEU A 8 -77.63 -12.75 -24.05
N SER A 9 -77.73 -13.87 -23.33
CA SER A 9 -77.06 -14.12 -22.08
C SER A 9 -75.56 -14.46 -22.35
N LEU A 10 -74.67 -13.56 -22.00
CA LEU A 10 -73.20 -13.76 -22.02
C LEU A 10 -72.80 -14.41 -20.69
N SER A 11 -72.51 -15.69 -20.70
CA SER A 11 -71.92 -16.42 -19.59
C SER A 11 -70.43 -16.03 -19.49
N LEU A 12 -70.07 -15.21 -18.49
CA LEU A 12 -68.69 -14.99 -18.09
C LEU A 12 -68.13 -16.28 -17.46
N LEU A 13 -67.30 -16.98 -18.20
CA LEU A 13 -66.39 -17.98 -17.66
C LEU A 13 -65.30 -17.24 -16.88
N PHE A 14 -65.41 -17.22 -15.57
CA PHE A 14 -64.27 -16.92 -14.69
C PHE A 14 -63.29 -18.09 -14.84
N SER A 15 -62.22 -17.89 -15.60
CA SER A 15 -61.01 -18.71 -15.48
C SER A 15 -60.31 -18.34 -14.19
N SER A 16 -60.64 -19.07 -13.11
CA SER A 16 -59.75 -19.10 -11.93
C SER A 16 -58.41 -19.64 -12.38
N SER A 17 -57.42 -18.76 -12.47
CA SER A 17 -56.01 -19.18 -12.51
C SER A 17 -55.75 -19.96 -11.22
N LEU A 18 -55.81 -21.30 -11.30
CA LEU A 18 -55.23 -22.17 -10.30
C LEU A 18 -53.76 -21.78 -10.20
N MET A 19 -53.38 -21.03 -9.17
CA MET A 19 -52.02 -21.03 -8.71
C MET A 19 -51.74 -22.48 -8.30
N ALA A 20 -50.97 -23.19 -9.11
CA ALA A 20 -50.52 -24.53 -8.79
C ALA A 20 -49.82 -24.43 -7.42
N GLN A 21 -50.34 -25.16 -6.42
CA GLN A 21 -49.61 -25.33 -5.16
C GLN A 21 -48.23 -25.89 -5.51
N PRO A 22 -47.17 -25.38 -4.91
CA PRO A 22 -45.84 -25.93 -5.15
C PRO A 22 -45.88 -27.44 -4.94
N ASP A 23 -45.40 -28.20 -5.94
CA ASP A 23 -45.31 -29.66 -5.84
C ASP A 23 -44.56 -30.00 -4.52
N ASP A 24 -45.05 -30.98 -3.80
CA ASP A 24 -44.50 -31.41 -2.51
C ASP A 24 -42.97 -31.67 -2.59
N SER A 25 -42.49 -31.98 -3.80
CA SER A 25 -41.06 -32.16 -4.11
C SER A 25 -40.24 -30.85 -4.11
N GLU A 26 -40.82 -29.74 -4.60
CA GLU A 26 -40.17 -28.42 -4.57
C GLU A 26 -40.12 -27.86 -3.14
N LYS A 27 -41.14 -28.05 -2.35
CA LYS A 27 -41.16 -27.69 -0.94
C LYS A 27 -40.07 -28.43 -0.19
N ARG A 28 -39.95 -29.74 -0.36
CA ARG A 28 -38.88 -30.56 0.21
C ARG A 28 -37.52 -30.15 -0.26
N LEU A 29 -37.35 -29.75 -1.52
CA LEU A 29 -36.10 -29.23 -2.04
C LEU A 29 -35.65 -27.96 -1.28
N LYS A 30 -36.57 -27.00 -1.08
CA LYS A 30 -36.30 -25.76 -0.34
C LYS A 30 -35.92 -26.04 1.12
N GLU A 31 -36.68 -26.91 1.78
CA GLU A 31 -36.42 -27.30 3.17
C GLU A 31 -35.07 -27.99 3.33
N GLN A 32 -34.73 -28.95 2.46
CA GLN A 32 -33.44 -29.65 2.55
C GLN A 32 -32.25 -28.81 2.13
N ALA A 33 -32.42 -27.90 1.18
CA ALA A 33 -31.38 -26.91 0.87
C ALA A 33 -31.12 -25.97 2.06
N ALA A 34 -32.15 -25.43 2.68
CA ALA A 34 -32.04 -24.58 3.86
C ALA A 34 -31.35 -25.31 5.03
N HIS A 35 -31.74 -26.57 5.28
CA HIS A 35 -31.12 -27.41 6.31
C HIS A 35 -29.61 -27.67 6.02
N PHE A 36 -29.25 -27.91 4.74
CA PHE A 36 -27.87 -28.10 4.34
C PHE A 36 -27.00 -26.88 4.66
N PHE A 37 -27.47 -25.67 4.31
CA PHE A 37 -26.74 -24.44 4.56
C PHE A 37 -26.76 -24.06 6.06
N ALA A 38 -27.80 -24.37 6.81
CA ALA A 38 -27.84 -24.19 8.25
C ALA A 38 -26.78 -25.02 9.01
N ALA A 39 -26.44 -26.19 8.47
CA ALA A 39 -25.41 -27.09 9.04
C ALA A 39 -24.08 -27.01 8.33
N TYR A 40 -23.89 -26.00 7.45
CA TYR A 40 -22.70 -25.89 6.62
C TYR A 40 -21.48 -25.41 7.42
N SER A 41 -20.34 -26.07 7.21
CA SER A 41 -19.02 -25.62 7.67
C SER A 41 -18.03 -25.63 6.52
N PRO A 42 -17.22 -24.55 6.35
CA PRO A 42 -16.21 -24.46 5.32
C PRO A 42 -15.16 -25.57 5.39
N ALA A 43 -14.68 -26.01 4.22
CA ALA A 43 -13.71 -27.10 4.10
C ALA A 43 -12.27 -26.69 4.53
N ASP A 44 -11.98 -25.41 4.51
CA ASP A 44 -10.71 -24.80 4.93
C ASP A 44 -10.63 -24.58 6.46
N GLY A 45 -11.71 -24.89 7.18
CA GLY A 45 -11.81 -24.69 8.63
C GLY A 45 -12.08 -23.24 9.06
N SER A 46 -12.30 -22.32 8.10
CA SER A 46 -12.70 -20.94 8.42
C SER A 46 -14.07 -20.91 9.10
N VAL A 47 -14.30 -19.91 9.94
CA VAL A 47 -15.58 -19.67 10.59
C VAL A 47 -16.33 -18.60 9.83
N LEU A 48 -17.57 -18.88 9.46
CA LEU A 48 -18.44 -17.87 8.82
C LEU A 48 -19.09 -17.00 9.91
N PRO A 49 -19.24 -15.69 9.69
CA PRO A 49 -19.78 -14.76 10.68
C PRO A 49 -21.25 -15.00 10.99
N THR A 50 -21.99 -15.55 10.02
CA THR A 50 -23.39 -15.94 10.13
C THR A 50 -23.63 -17.21 9.32
N THR A 51 -24.74 -17.90 9.56
CA THR A 51 -25.14 -19.06 8.77
C THR A 51 -25.55 -18.64 7.35
N PRO A 52 -24.97 -19.23 6.28
CA PRO A 52 -25.40 -18.96 4.92
C PRO A 52 -26.86 -19.31 4.69
N GLN A 53 -27.57 -18.52 3.87
CA GLN A 53 -28.96 -18.73 3.58
C GLN A 53 -29.21 -18.79 2.08
N VAL A 54 -30.13 -19.67 1.67
CA VAL A 54 -30.59 -19.75 0.29
C VAL A 54 -31.66 -18.67 0.07
N SER A 55 -31.38 -17.72 -0.81
CA SER A 55 -32.31 -16.63 -1.15
C SER A 55 -33.23 -16.95 -2.31
N ASN A 56 -32.81 -17.83 -3.23
CA ASN A 56 -33.62 -18.23 -4.37
C ASN A 56 -33.24 -19.63 -4.85
N ILE A 57 -34.23 -20.38 -5.35
CA ILE A 57 -34.05 -21.66 -6.05
C ILE A 57 -34.83 -21.58 -7.35
N SER A 58 -34.15 -21.78 -8.48
CA SER A 58 -34.74 -21.89 -9.81
C SER A 58 -34.56 -23.32 -10.35
N ILE A 59 -35.62 -23.89 -10.87
CA ILE A 59 -35.66 -25.24 -11.40
C ILE A 59 -35.96 -25.14 -12.89
N ASP A 60 -35.18 -25.84 -13.70
CA ASP A 60 -35.41 -26.08 -15.12
C ASP A 60 -35.50 -27.59 -15.33
N ASP A 61 -36.72 -28.08 -15.40
CA ASP A 61 -37.01 -29.49 -15.54
C ASP A 61 -36.64 -30.02 -16.91
N LEU A 62 -36.76 -29.20 -17.95
CA LEU A 62 -36.38 -29.56 -19.31
C LEU A 62 -34.89 -29.80 -19.44
N ALA A 63 -34.08 -28.84 -18.90
CA ALA A 63 -32.63 -28.97 -18.86
C ALA A 63 -32.13 -29.83 -17.68
N ARG A 64 -33.02 -30.29 -16.80
CA ARG A 64 -32.66 -30.97 -15.53
C ARG A 64 -31.61 -30.23 -14.73
N LYS A 65 -31.85 -28.94 -14.51
CA LYS A 65 -30.93 -28.04 -13.81
C LYS A 65 -31.61 -27.41 -12.60
N VAL A 66 -30.90 -27.35 -11.47
CA VAL A 66 -31.28 -26.57 -10.30
C VAL A 66 -30.21 -25.52 -10.05
N THR A 67 -30.63 -24.27 -9.99
CA THR A 67 -29.76 -23.14 -9.61
C THR A 67 -30.21 -22.63 -8.25
N MET A 68 -29.29 -22.59 -7.29
CA MET A 68 -29.52 -22.07 -5.94
C MET A 68 -28.68 -20.82 -5.72
N THR A 69 -29.34 -19.72 -5.36
CA THR A 69 -28.64 -18.48 -4.98
C THR A 69 -28.50 -18.46 -3.47
N VAL A 70 -27.26 -18.34 -3.01
CA VAL A 70 -26.89 -18.27 -1.59
C VAL A 70 -26.40 -16.85 -1.31
N ASP A 71 -26.63 -16.36 -0.10
CA ASP A 71 -26.23 -15.02 0.31
C ASP A 71 -24.71 -14.82 0.32
N ALA A 72 -24.27 -13.56 0.49
CA ALA A 72 -22.87 -13.19 0.44
C ALA A 72 -22.02 -13.80 1.59
N THR A 73 -22.66 -14.24 2.68
CA THR A 73 -21.97 -14.95 3.77
C THR A 73 -21.26 -16.20 3.27
N PHE A 74 -21.87 -16.89 2.31
CA PHE A 74 -21.28 -18.11 1.73
C PHE A 74 -19.98 -17.81 0.96
N ALA A 75 -19.80 -16.60 0.43
CA ALA A 75 -18.59 -16.18 -0.26
C ALA A 75 -17.44 -15.79 0.68
N MET A 76 -17.65 -15.76 1.99
CA MET A 76 -16.64 -15.33 2.99
C MET A 76 -15.62 -16.43 3.35
N GLN A 77 -15.62 -17.55 2.62
CA GLN A 77 -14.67 -18.65 2.75
C GLN A 77 -13.72 -18.72 1.56
N GLU A 78 -12.64 -19.48 1.69
CA GLU A 78 -11.78 -19.82 0.56
C GLU A 78 -12.48 -20.85 -0.36
N PHE A 79 -12.62 -20.53 -1.64
CA PHE A 79 -13.02 -21.49 -2.66
C PHE A 79 -11.80 -22.04 -3.41
N TYR A 80 -11.70 -23.35 -3.48
CA TYR A 80 -10.71 -24.04 -4.31
C TYR A 80 -11.34 -25.29 -4.96
N PRO A 81 -10.80 -25.81 -6.07
CA PRO A 81 -11.46 -26.85 -6.87
C PRO A 81 -11.91 -28.08 -6.09
N LYS A 82 -11.11 -28.53 -5.10
CA LYS A 82 -11.46 -29.68 -4.25
C LYS A 82 -12.58 -29.35 -3.27
N ALA A 83 -12.59 -28.15 -2.69
CA ALA A 83 -13.66 -27.69 -1.80
C ALA A 83 -14.99 -27.63 -2.55
N ILE A 84 -15.02 -27.00 -3.73
CA ILE A 84 -16.22 -26.90 -4.60
C ILE A 84 -16.78 -28.28 -4.92
N LYS A 85 -15.93 -29.23 -5.36
CA LYS A 85 -16.36 -30.62 -5.60
C LYS A 85 -17.01 -31.25 -4.36
N THR A 86 -16.43 -30.96 -3.19
CA THR A 86 -16.93 -31.48 -1.91
C THR A 86 -18.28 -30.86 -1.55
N ILE A 87 -18.43 -29.55 -1.73
CA ILE A 87 -19.69 -28.81 -1.50
C ILE A 87 -20.81 -29.42 -2.36
N TYR A 88 -20.61 -29.52 -3.68
CA TYR A 88 -21.60 -30.12 -4.57
C TYR A 88 -21.91 -31.57 -4.23
N LYS A 89 -20.89 -32.37 -3.85
CA LYS A 89 -21.10 -33.77 -3.46
C LYS A 89 -21.94 -33.89 -2.20
N LYS A 90 -21.70 -33.06 -1.17
CA LYS A 90 -22.46 -33.04 0.08
C LYS A 90 -23.88 -32.53 -0.16
N LEU A 91 -24.03 -31.41 -0.87
CA LEU A 91 -25.34 -30.85 -1.23
C LEU A 91 -26.21 -31.86 -2.02
N ARG A 92 -25.63 -32.48 -3.07
CA ARG A 92 -26.34 -33.49 -3.87
C ARG A 92 -26.88 -34.64 -3.03
N ARG A 93 -26.18 -35.03 -1.97
CA ARG A 93 -26.61 -36.12 -1.07
C ARG A 93 -27.75 -35.70 -0.15
N SER A 94 -27.88 -34.42 0.17
CA SER A 94 -28.92 -33.90 1.02
C SER A 94 -30.22 -33.62 0.26
N LEU A 95 -30.18 -33.49 -1.08
CA LEU A 95 -31.36 -33.14 -1.89
C LEU A 95 -32.30 -34.31 -2.18
N PRO A 96 -33.63 -34.07 -2.28
CA PRO A 96 -34.61 -35.11 -2.59
C PRO A 96 -34.53 -35.52 -4.06
N ARG A 97 -35.09 -36.70 -4.40
CA ARG A 97 -35.37 -37.07 -5.79
C ARG A 97 -36.52 -36.23 -6.34
N PRO A 98 -36.48 -35.84 -7.65
CA PRO A 98 -35.45 -36.16 -8.66
C PRO A 98 -34.25 -35.21 -8.66
N PHE A 99 -34.25 -34.12 -7.87
CA PHE A 99 -33.31 -33.00 -7.94
C PHE A 99 -31.86 -33.38 -7.62
N ASN A 100 -31.64 -34.42 -6.82
CA ASN A 100 -30.31 -34.94 -6.55
C ASN A 100 -29.59 -35.52 -7.81
N LYS A 101 -30.31 -35.71 -8.91
CA LYS A 101 -29.78 -36.13 -10.21
C LYS A 101 -29.67 -34.97 -11.22
N TYR A 102 -30.15 -33.80 -10.89
CA TYR A 102 -30.09 -32.61 -11.75
C TYR A 102 -28.68 -32.01 -11.73
N LYS A 103 -28.36 -31.23 -12.77
CA LYS A 103 -27.16 -30.38 -12.76
C LYS A 103 -27.37 -29.28 -11.73
N LEU A 104 -26.53 -29.28 -10.67
CA LEU A 104 -26.57 -28.24 -9.64
C LEU A 104 -25.65 -27.10 -10.02
N THR A 105 -26.12 -25.87 -9.81
CA THR A 105 -25.32 -24.64 -9.88
C THR A 105 -25.59 -23.84 -8.62
N LEU A 106 -24.53 -23.54 -7.84
CA LEU A 106 -24.59 -22.61 -6.73
C LEU A 106 -24.14 -21.25 -7.22
N VAL A 107 -24.95 -20.23 -6.96
CA VAL A 107 -24.64 -18.83 -7.29
C VAL A 107 -24.50 -18.06 -5.99
N CYS A 108 -23.43 -17.31 -5.86
CA CYS A 108 -23.16 -16.40 -4.75
C CYS A 108 -22.54 -15.11 -5.29
N CYS A 109 -22.91 -13.97 -4.75
CA CYS A 109 -22.47 -12.66 -5.26
C CYS A 109 -22.73 -12.51 -6.79
N GLY A 110 -23.85 -13.04 -7.29
CA GLY A 110 -24.23 -12.99 -8.70
C GLY A 110 -23.42 -13.90 -9.63
N GLN A 111 -22.53 -14.75 -9.10
CA GLN A 111 -21.64 -15.62 -9.89
C GLN A 111 -21.74 -17.08 -9.43
N PRO A 112 -21.55 -18.06 -10.34
CA PRO A 112 -21.28 -19.43 -9.95
C PRO A 112 -20.07 -19.50 -9.00
N ILE A 113 -20.15 -20.36 -7.98
CA ILE A 113 -19.07 -20.45 -6.97
C ILE A 113 -17.73 -20.88 -7.56
N GLU A 114 -17.72 -21.51 -8.73
CA GLU A 114 -16.52 -21.84 -9.50
C GLU A 114 -15.74 -20.58 -9.92
N HIS A 115 -16.43 -19.46 -10.09
CA HIS A 115 -15.83 -18.17 -10.43
C HIS A 115 -15.32 -17.40 -9.19
N LEU A 116 -15.57 -17.88 -7.98
CA LEU A 116 -15.07 -17.29 -6.73
C LEU A 116 -13.75 -17.91 -6.26
N VAL A 117 -13.18 -18.82 -7.04
CA VAL A 117 -11.84 -19.41 -6.79
C VAL A 117 -10.75 -18.35 -7.06
N ASP A 118 -9.75 -18.24 -6.20
CA ASP A 118 -8.64 -17.30 -6.38
C ASP A 118 -7.89 -17.54 -7.71
N PRO A 119 -7.91 -16.57 -8.64
CA PRO A 119 -7.27 -16.71 -9.95
C PRO A 119 -5.75 -16.71 -9.90
N THR A 120 -5.15 -16.24 -8.81
CA THR A 120 -3.68 -16.20 -8.64
C THR A 120 -3.11 -17.55 -8.26
N LEU A 121 -3.95 -18.42 -7.70
CA LEU A 121 -3.57 -19.75 -7.19
C LEU A 121 -4.02 -20.89 -8.11
N TYR A 122 -5.13 -20.71 -8.81
CA TYR A 122 -5.75 -21.77 -9.58
C TYR A 122 -6.02 -21.31 -11.01
N LYS A 123 -5.58 -22.12 -11.98
CA LYS A 123 -5.94 -21.90 -13.39
C LYS A 123 -7.43 -22.14 -13.57
N ILE A 124 -8.13 -21.14 -14.08
CA ILE A 124 -9.55 -21.17 -14.39
C ILE A 124 -9.68 -21.02 -15.91
N ASN A 125 -10.37 -21.99 -16.54
CA ASN A 125 -10.46 -22.05 -18.00
C ASN A 125 -11.49 -21.09 -18.60
N ASP A 126 -12.37 -20.52 -17.78
CA ASP A 126 -13.45 -19.64 -18.24
C ASP A 126 -13.13 -18.18 -17.97
N MET A 127 -13.52 -17.31 -18.93
CA MET A 127 -13.41 -15.86 -18.76
C MET A 127 -14.23 -15.41 -17.56
N ARG A 128 -13.58 -14.86 -16.57
CA ARG A 128 -14.21 -14.32 -15.36
C ARG A 128 -14.77 -12.92 -15.62
N PRO A 129 -15.94 -12.57 -15.07
CA PRO A 129 -16.29 -11.17 -14.92
C PRO A 129 -15.34 -10.61 -13.84
N GLY A 130 -14.47 -9.67 -14.16
CA GLY A 130 -13.60 -9.09 -13.16
C GLY A 130 -12.13 -9.04 -13.55
N GLN A 131 -11.85 -8.95 -14.82
CA GLN A 131 -10.53 -8.54 -15.30
C GLN A 131 -10.64 -7.17 -15.96
N TRP A 132 -9.53 -6.40 -15.99
CA TRP A 132 -9.50 -5.14 -16.71
C TRP A 132 -9.85 -5.27 -18.20
N ARG A 133 -9.77 -6.47 -18.77
CA ARG A 133 -10.03 -6.78 -20.18
C ARG A 133 -9.22 -5.88 -21.10
N ASN A 134 -9.89 -4.94 -21.82
CA ASN A 134 -9.26 -3.99 -22.74
C ASN A 134 -8.88 -2.66 -22.05
N ILE A 135 -8.98 -2.57 -20.72
CA ILE A 135 -8.58 -1.37 -19.99
C ILE A 135 -7.12 -1.52 -19.60
N SER A 136 -6.27 -0.74 -20.23
CA SER A 136 -4.83 -0.71 -19.97
C SER A 136 -4.28 0.71 -20.04
N TYR A 137 -3.12 0.91 -19.46
CA TYR A 137 -2.33 2.12 -19.62
C TYR A 137 -1.01 1.78 -20.30
N ASP A 138 -0.82 2.30 -21.52
CA ASP A 138 0.36 2.02 -22.37
C ASP A 138 1.34 3.21 -22.43
N GLY A 139 1.08 4.28 -21.67
CA GLY A 139 1.96 5.44 -21.55
C GLY A 139 3.18 5.17 -20.68
N LYS A 140 4.02 6.21 -20.47
CA LYS A 140 5.17 6.12 -19.56
C LYS A 140 4.73 6.22 -18.10
N PRO A 141 5.47 5.60 -17.15
CA PRO A 141 5.21 5.78 -15.71
C PRO A 141 5.17 7.24 -15.31
N TRP A 142 4.45 7.56 -14.25
CA TRP A 142 4.44 8.91 -13.69
C TRP A 142 5.85 9.35 -13.28
N VAL A 143 6.60 8.47 -12.62
CA VAL A 143 8.01 8.70 -12.24
C VAL A 143 8.83 7.48 -12.61
N THR A 144 9.99 7.70 -13.25
CA THR A 144 10.95 6.65 -13.60
C THR A 144 12.35 7.05 -13.13
N ASP A 145 12.98 6.24 -12.30
CA ASP A 145 14.38 6.39 -11.93
C ASP A 145 15.29 5.87 -13.07
N LEU A 146 16.04 6.77 -13.67
CA LEU A 146 16.97 6.46 -14.76
C LEU A 146 18.35 6.04 -14.28
N SER A 147 18.66 6.26 -13.02
CA SER A 147 19.97 5.99 -12.45
C SER A 147 20.13 4.55 -11.98
N LYS A 148 19.02 3.80 -11.81
CA LYS A 148 19.11 2.38 -11.46
C LYS A 148 19.79 1.57 -12.56
N PRO A 149 20.80 0.75 -12.23
CA PRO A 149 21.51 -0.05 -13.23
C PRO A 149 20.69 -1.23 -13.76
N ASN A 150 19.72 -1.70 -13.02
CA ASN A 150 18.86 -2.82 -13.37
C ASN A 150 17.54 -2.38 -14.00
N LYS A 151 16.98 -3.23 -14.88
CA LYS A 151 15.66 -3.03 -15.48
C LYS A 151 14.69 -4.09 -14.99
N VAL A 152 13.55 -3.66 -14.47
CA VAL A 152 12.44 -4.54 -14.09
C VAL A 152 11.56 -4.80 -15.32
N THR A 153 11.34 -6.07 -15.67
CA THR A 153 10.56 -6.46 -16.86
C THR A 153 9.42 -7.43 -16.55
N HIS A 154 9.47 -8.11 -15.40
CA HIS A 154 8.49 -9.08 -14.94
C HIS A 154 8.04 -8.81 -13.49
N GLY A 155 8.23 -7.58 -13.05
CA GLY A 155 7.71 -7.05 -11.78
C GLY A 155 6.50 -6.16 -12.01
N LEU A 156 6.49 -5.03 -11.32
CA LEU A 156 5.41 -4.04 -11.34
C LEU A 156 5.78 -2.76 -12.12
N TYR A 157 6.70 -2.86 -13.09
CA TYR A 157 7.09 -1.71 -13.90
C TYR A 157 5.87 -1.09 -14.58
N ASN A 158 5.75 0.25 -14.50
CA ASN A 158 4.62 1.03 -15.02
C ASN A 158 3.26 0.70 -14.37
N ARG A 159 3.24 0.08 -13.17
CA ARG A 159 2.04 -0.10 -12.38
C ARG A 159 1.96 0.99 -11.32
N HIS A 160 0.77 1.59 -11.17
CA HIS A 160 0.52 2.67 -10.23
C HIS A 160 -0.44 2.15 -9.15
N ILE A 161 0.03 2.13 -7.93
CA ILE A 161 -0.66 1.49 -6.80
C ILE A 161 -0.82 2.53 -5.70
N ALA A 162 -2.05 2.68 -5.19
CA ALA A 162 -2.31 3.45 -4.00
C ALA A 162 -2.37 2.53 -2.78
N LEU A 163 -1.68 2.89 -1.71
CA LEU A 163 -1.78 2.18 -0.45
C LEU A 163 -1.53 3.10 0.74
N TRP A 164 -2.08 2.74 1.88
CA TRP A 164 -1.88 3.50 3.11
C TRP A 164 -1.90 2.62 4.35
N ALA A 165 -1.19 3.10 5.38
CA ALA A 165 -1.14 2.50 6.70
C ALA A 165 -2.27 3.09 7.55
N SER A 166 -3.35 2.36 7.71
CA SER A 166 -4.53 2.70 8.53
C SER A 166 -4.88 4.19 8.60
N HIS A 167 -4.88 4.73 9.80
CA HIS A 167 -5.26 6.11 10.12
C HIS A 167 -4.06 6.91 10.67
N GLY A 168 -4.31 8.16 11.02
CA GLY A 168 -3.39 9.03 11.72
C GLY A 168 -4.13 9.89 12.75
N SER A 169 -3.39 10.73 13.44
CA SER A 169 -3.96 11.70 14.37
C SER A 169 -4.94 12.62 13.67
N TYR A 170 -6.06 12.93 14.30
CA TYR A 170 -7.10 13.84 13.82
C TYR A 170 -7.52 14.82 14.91
N PHE A 171 -8.13 15.92 14.50
CA PHE A 171 -8.72 16.87 15.42
C PHE A 171 -10.16 16.46 15.77
N ASP A 172 -10.39 16.12 17.04
CA ASP A 172 -11.72 15.84 17.56
C ASP A 172 -12.43 17.17 17.89
N SER A 173 -13.34 17.58 17.03
CA SER A 173 -14.10 18.85 17.18
C SER A 173 -15.00 18.90 18.43
N ARG A 174 -15.39 17.73 18.99
CA ARG A 174 -16.18 17.67 20.21
C ARG A 174 -15.32 17.86 21.47
N LYS A 175 -14.09 17.32 21.44
CA LYS A 175 -13.13 17.44 22.55
C LYS A 175 -12.17 18.62 22.40
N GLN A 176 -12.21 19.32 21.25
CA GLN A 176 -11.30 20.42 20.91
C GLN A 176 -9.81 20.03 21.10
N ALA A 177 -9.45 18.82 20.67
CA ALA A 177 -8.11 18.25 20.85
C ALA A 177 -7.70 17.34 19.69
N TRP A 178 -6.40 17.29 19.41
CA TRP A 178 -5.81 16.31 18.53
C TRP A 178 -5.69 14.96 19.22
N ARG A 179 -6.04 13.88 18.50
CA ARG A 179 -6.13 12.53 19.06
C ARG A 179 -5.75 11.47 18.02
N TRP A 180 -5.28 10.32 18.51
CA TRP A 180 -5.26 9.10 17.70
C TRP A 180 -6.68 8.61 17.42
N GLN A 181 -6.90 7.94 16.31
CA GLN A 181 -8.20 7.33 16.00
C GLN A 181 -8.46 6.06 16.84
N ARG A 182 -7.39 5.43 17.29
CA ARG A 182 -7.48 4.20 18.10
C ARG A 182 -6.79 4.36 19.44
N PRO A 183 -7.25 3.62 20.47
CA PRO A 183 -6.65 3.67 21.79
C PRO A 183 -5.24 3.10 21.80
N ASN A 184 -4.48 3.49 22.82
CA ASN A 184 -3.15 2.93 23.09
C ASN A 184 -3.27 1.54 23.69
N LEU A 185 -2.42 0.61 23.20
CA LEU A 185 -2.35 -0.76 23.69
C LEU A 185 -0.97 -1.34 23.36
N PHE A 186 -0.37 -2.06 24.30
CA PHE A 186 0.97 -2.66 24.15
C PHE A 186 2.05 -1.65 23.70
N GLY A 187 2.00 -0.43 24.26
CA GLY A 187 2.97 0.63 23.95
C GLY A 187 2.82 1.30 22.58
N THR A 188 1.76 1.02 21.86
CA THR A 188 1.50 1.58 20.53
C THR A 188 -0.01 1.84 20.32
N THR A 189 -0.35 2.32 19.14
CA THR A 189 -1.72 2.38 18.63
C THR A 189 -1.71 1.87 17.19
N GLU A 190 -2.84 1.43 16.66
CA GLU A 190 -2.96 1.03 15.26
C GLU A 190 -2.41 2.10 14.31
N ASP A 191 -2.69 3.37 14.60
CA ASP A 191 -2.26 4.55 13.83
C ASP A 191 -0.74 4.64 13.63
N LEU A 192 0.04 4.12 14.57
CA LEU A 192 1.51 4.05 14.51
C LEU A 192 2.01 2.69 14.05
N PHE A 193 1.42 1.63 14.56
CA PHE A 193 1.89 0.27 14.36
C PHE A 193 1.90 -0.12 12.87
N THR A 194 0.81 0.16 12.15
CA THR A 194 0.69 -0.21 10.73
C THR A 194 1.75 0.46 9.87
N GLN A 195 2.17 1.68 10.21
CA GLN A 195 3.26 2.37 9.50
C GLN A 195 4.58 1.61 9.59
N THR A 196 4.85 0.92 10.70
CA THR A 196 6.10 0.16 10.90
C THR A 196 6.25 -1.04 9.96
N ILE A 197 5.17 -1.44 9.30
CA ILE A 197 5.14 -2.51 8.29
C ILE A 197 5.10 -1.92 6.89
N VAL A 198 4.21 -0.94 6.67
CA VAL A 198 3.91 -0.42 5.34
C VAL A 198 5.06 0.43 4.79
N VAL A 199 5.54 1.38 5.57
CA VAL A 199 6.52 2.37 5.09
C VAL A 199 7.93 1.78 4.92
N PRO A 200 8.52 1.05 5.91
CA PRO A 200 9.88 0.53 5.78
C PRO A 200 10.00 -0.77 5.00
N TYR A 201 8.90 -1.51 4.79
CA TYR A 201 8.95 -2.81 4.13
C TYR A 201 8.11 -2.87 2.84
N LEU A 202 6.79 -2.68 2.91
CA LEU A 202 5.90 -2.92 1.77
C LEU A 202 6.11 -1.92 0.63
N MET A 203 6.16 -0.61 0.94
CA MET A 203 6.37 0.43 -0.08
C MET A 203 7.70 0.23 -0.82
N PRO A 204 8.86 0.01 -0.14
CA PRO A 204 10.11 -0.29 -0.81
C PRO A 204 10.07 -1.57 -1.65
N MET A 205 9.39 -2.64 -1.21
CA MET A 205 9.25 -3.87 -2.01
C MET A 205 8.51 -3.61 -3.32
N LEU A 206 7.41 -2.86 -3.27
CA LEU A 206 6.64 -2.49 -4.47
C LEU A 206 7.47 -1.60 -5.41
N GLN A 207 8.17 -0.59 -4.87
CA GLN A 207 9.02 0.32 -5.64
C GLN A 207 10.24 -0.40 -6.25
N ASN A 208 10.85 -1.32 -5.52
CA ASN A 208 11.94 -2.15 -6.01
C ASN A 208 11.50 -3.13 -7.11
N ALA A 209 10.23 -3.51 -7.12
CA ALA A 209 9.59 -4.25 -8.21
C ALA A 209 9.15 -3.35 -9.38
N GLY A 210 9.39 -2.05 -9.32
CA GLY A 210 9.13 -1.09 -10.40
C GLY A 210 7.79 -0.35 -10.33
N ALA A 211 7.00 -0.51 -9.27
CA ALA A 211 5.75 0.21 -9.09
C ALA A 211 5.98 1.69 -8.76
N VAL A 212 5.07 2.54 -9.24
CA VAL A 212 4.87 3.89 -8.71
C VAL A 212 3.87 3.79 -7.57
N VAL A 213 4.31 4.10 -6.35
CA VAL A 213 3.50 3.95 -5.14
C VAL A 213 3.04 5.30 -4.65
N PHE A 214 1.72 5.51 -4.64
CA PHE A 214 1.07 6.66 -4.06
C PHE A 214 0.53 6.33 -2.66
N THR A 215 0.57 7.30 -1.76
CA THR A 215 -0.08 7.22 -0.46
C THR A 215 -0.76 8.55 -0.14
N PRO A 216 -2.03 8.54 0.34
CA PRO A 216 -2.74 9.76 0.73
C PRO A 216 -2.22 10.37 2.04
N ARG A 217 -1.46 9.61 2.84
CA ARG A 217 -0.76 10.11 4.02
C ARG A 217 0.69 10.44 3.67
N GLU A 218 1.29 11.41 4.39
CA GLU A 218 2.73 11.66 4.27
C GLU A 218 3.52 10.40 4.69
N ARG A 219 4.59 10.09 3.98
CA ARG A 219 5.42 8.90 4.19
C ARG A 219 6.77 9.18 4.84
N ASP A 220 7.20 10.44 4.84
CA ASP A 220 8.51 10.85 5.36
C ASP A 220 8.42 11.25 6.83
N TRP A 221 9.22 10.60 7.67
CA TRP A 221 9.33 10.91 9.10
C TRP A 221 10.22 12.10 9.42
N GLN A 222 10.85 12.70 8.41
CA GLN A 222 11.68 13.89 8.59
C GLN A 222 10.82 15.06 9.11
N ARG A 223 11.18 15.55 10.30
CA ARG A 223 10.47 16.68 10.94
C ARG A 223 10.74 18.00 10.27
N ASN A 224 11.94 18.13 9.69
CA ASN A 224 12.30 19.31 8.93
C ASN A 224 11.64 19.25 7.55
N GLU A 225 11.19 20.41 7.08
CA GLU A 225 10.73 20.63 5.72
C GLU A 225 11.37 21.88 5.17
N VAL A 226 11.91 21.79 3.99
CA VAL A 226 12.44 22.94 3.25
C VAL A 226 11.79 22.96 1.88
N ILE A 227 11.16 24.07 1.56
CA ILE A 227 10.57 24.30 0.24
C ILE A 227 11.39 25.35 -0.49
N VAL A 228 11.74 25.08 -1.72
CA VAL A 228 12.30 26.04 -2.66
C VAL A 228 11.26 26.31 -3.73
N ASP A 229 10.79 27.55 -3.81
CA ASP A 229 9.70 27.99 -4.66
C ASP A 229 10.22 29.01 -5.68
N ASN A 230 9.66 29.00 -6.90
CA ASN A 230 9.99 30.00 -7.90
C ASN A 230 9.59 31.44 -7.50
N ASP A 231 8.61 31.57 -6.60
CA ASP A 231 8.12 32.86 -6.10
C ASP A 231 8.87 33.39 -4.87
N GLU A 232 9.63 32.51 -4.18
CA GLU A 232 10.34 32.87 -2.97
C GLU A 232 11.74 33.46 -3.26
N LYS A 233 12.00 34.68 -2.76
CA LYS A 233 13.22 35.43 -3.08
C LYS A 233 14.26 35.49 -1.96
N LYS A 234 14.04 34.90 -0.77
CA LYS A 234 14.82 35.32 0.42
C LYS A 234 15.69 34.26 1.14
N SER A 235 15.35 32.98 1.16
CA SER A 235 16.05 31.98 2.01
C SER A 235 16.57 30.76 1.28
N ASN A 236 15.99 30.42 0.15
CA ASN A 236 16.35 29.27 -0.66
C ASN A 236 16.60 29.75 -2.09
N TYR A 237 17.43 29.04 -2.83
CA TYR A 237 17.87 29.53 -4.12
C TYR A 237 17.15 28.84 -5.26
N TYR A 238 16.25 29.58 -5.88
CA TYR A 238 15.71 29.24 -7.20
C TYR A 238 16.47 30.00 -8.28
N VAL A 239 16.97 29.27 -9.30
CA VAL A 239 17.74 29.89 -10.40
C VAL A 239 17.38 29.29 -11.75
N GLU A 240 17.05 30.16 -12.70
CA GLU A 240 16.85 29.81 -14.13
C GLU A 240 18.12 30.09 -14.94
N THR A 241 18.61 29.11 -15.71
CA THR A 241 19.84 29.26 -16.51
C THR A 241 19.70 28.59 -17.87
N PRO A 242 19.84 29.31 -18.99
CA PRO A 242 19.67 30.75 -19.13
C PRO A 242 18.23 31.19 -18.85
N LYS A 243 17.98 32.47 -18.67
CA LYS A 243 16.64 33.02 -18.41
C LYS A 243 15.74 32.93 -19.66
N LYS A 244 15.23 31.75 -19.93
CA LYS A 244 14.31 31.44 -21.05
C LYS A 244 12.98 30.83 -20.58
N TRP A 245 12.72 30.93 -19.30
CA TRP A 245 11.45 30.53 -18.69
C TRP A 245 10.44 31.68 -18.79
N ARG A 246 9.18 31.32 -18.85
CA ARG A 246 8.03 32.25 -18.79
C ARG A 246 7.00 31.71 -17.80
N ASP A 247 6.06 32.53 -17.41
CA ASP A 247 4.99 32.11 -16.53
C ASP A 247 4.11 31.03 -17.20
N ALA A 248 3.76 30.02 -16.43
CA ALA A 248 2.81 29.01 -16.83
C ALA A 248 1.37 29.54 -16.67
N PRO A 249 0.36 28.94 -17.35
CA PRO A 249 -0.96 29.56 -17.49
C PRO A 249 -1.83 29.51 -16.22
N PHE A 250 -1.52 28.65 -15.25
CA PHE A 250 -2.35 28.46 -14.07
C PHE A 250 -1.62 28.92 -12.81
N SER A 251 -2.36 29.09 -11.70
CA SER A 251 -1.77 29.33 -10.39
C SER A 251 -0.85 28.19 -9.97
N GLY A 252 0.20 28.52 -9.23
CA GLY A 252 1.16 27.59 -8.67
C GLY A 252 1.12 27.53 -7.15
N PHE A 253 2.10 26.86 -6.59
CA PHE A 253 2.34 26.77 -5.17
C PHE A 253 2.92 28.08 -4.64
N ALA A 254 2.49 28.50 -3.45
CA ALA A 254 3.23 29.45 -2.61
C ALA A 254 2.98 29.14 -1.14
N ALA A 255 4.05 29.10 -0.37
CA ALA A 255 3.96 28.95 1.08
C ALA A 255 3.80 30.32 1.75
N HIS A 256 3.08 30.35 2.87
CA HIS A 256 3.10 31.47 3.81
C HIS A 256 3.61 31.01 5.19
N THR A 257 4.00 32.00 5.99
CA THR A 257 4.44 31.75 7.38
C THR A 257 3.23 31.45 8.28
N GLY A 258 3.39 30.49 9.22
CA GLY A 258 2.35 30.11 10.17
C GLY A 258 1.53 28.92 9.71
N ALA A 259 0.47 28.63 10.45
CA ALA A 259 -0.42 27.52 10.17
C ALA A 259 -1.44 27.88 9.09
N TYR A 260 -1.85 26.87 8.32
CA TYR A 260 -2.91 26.98 7.33
C TYR A 260 -4.27 26.70 7.96
N TYR A 261 -5.25 27.53 7.66
CA TYR A 261 -6.61 27.28 8.09
C TYR A 261 -7.30 26.24 7.21
N ASP A 262 -8.37 25.64 7.73
CA ASP A 262 -9.16 24.67 6.97
C ASP A 262 -9.68 25.28 5.67
N GLY A 263 -9.43 24.61 4.56
CA GLY A 263 -9.82 25.08 3.21
C GLY A 263 -8.75 25.90 2.47
N GLU A 264 -7.69 26.35 3.12
CA GLU A 264 -6.60 27.02 2.42
C GLU A 264 -5.84 26.03 1.53
N ASN A 265 -5.63 26.42 0.28
CA ASN A 265 -4.92 25.60 -0.70
C ASN A 265 -3.64 26.32 -1.15
N PRO A 266 -2.44 25.81 -0.81
CA PRO A 266 -1.18 26.43 -1.20
C PRO A 266 -0.92 26.44 -2.71
N PHE A 267 -1.56 25.54 -3.48
CA PHE A 267 -1.35 25.42 -4.93
C PHE A 267 -2.15 26.41 -5.80
N VAL A 268 -2.86 27.32 -5.18
CA VAL A 268 -3.56 28.41 -5.89
C VAL A 268 -3.06 29.80 -5.51
N ALA A 269 -2.02 29.86 -4.68
CA ALA A 269 -1.51 31.10 -4.08
C ALA A 269 -0.31 31.72 -4.84
N GLY A 270 0.40 30.92 -5.64
CA GLY A 270 1.63 31.30 -6.33
C GLY A 270 1.55 31.22 -7.85
N THR A 271 2.74 31.19 -8.47
CA THR A 271 2.94 31.06 -9.92
C THR A 271 3.74 29.82 -10.23
N ALA A 272 3.76 29.37 -11.49
CA ALA A 272 4.63 28.34 -12.00
C ALA A 272 5.33 28.79 -13.27
N ARG A 273 6.42 28.11 -13.64
CA ARG A 273 7.25 28.47 -14.78
C ARG A 273 7.17 27.40 -15.87
N MET A 274 7.34 27.81 -17.14
CA MET A 274 7.35 26.91 -18.28
C MET A 274 8.41 27.28 -19.32
N THR A 275 8.87 26.31 -20.09
CA THR A 275 9.75 26.51 -21.24
C THR A 275 9.54 25.41 -22.29
N LEU A 276 10.00 25.69 -23.52
CA LEU A 276 9.98 24.69 -24.60
C LEU A 276 11.13 23.70 -24.46
N THR A 277 10.85 22.43 -24.81
CA THR A 277 11.86 21.38 -24.76
C THR A 277 12.84 21.43 -25.91
N THR A 278 14.05 20.93 -25.66
CA THR A 278 15.13 20.74 -26.63
C THR A 278 15.61 19.29 -26.66
N ARG A 279 16.28 18.86 -27.73
CA ARG A 279 16.87 17.51 -27.81
C ARG A 279 18.12 17.40 -26.95
N LYS A 280 18.47 16.17 -26.53
CA LYS A 280 19.56 15.85 -25.58
C LYS A 280 20.93 16.47 -25.93
N ASN A 281 21.27 16.68 -27.18
CA ASN A 281 22.58 17.19 -27.63
C ASN A 281 22.68 18.73 -27.65
N SER A 282 21.65 19.45 -27.21
CA SER A 282 21.64 20.90 -27.16
C SER A 282 21.94 21.38 -25.75
N ASN A 283 22.47 22.62 -25.61
CA ASN A 283 22.63 23.27 -24.33
C ASN A 283 21.24 23.43 -23.67
N PRO A 284 21.00 22.82 -22.51
CA PRO A 284 19.70 22.87 -21.88
C PRO A 284 19.41 24.22 -21.26
N VAL A 285 18.12 24.51 -21.16
CA VAL A 285 17.59 25.48 -20.22
C VAL A 285 17.28 24.73 -18.92
N THR A 286 17.69 25.26 -17.77
CA THR A 286 17.49 24.59 -16.48
C THR A 286 16.81 25.49 -15.46
N ALA A 287 16.05 24.88 -14.56
CA ALA A 287 15.59 25.46 -13.29
C ALA A 287 16.25 24.68 -12.15
N SER A 288 16.91 25.39 -11.25
CA SER A 288 17.64 24.78 -10.12
C SER A 288 17.03 25.22 -8.81
N TYR A 289 16.80 24.26 -7.91
CA TYR A 289 16.22 24.41 -6.58
C TYR A 289 17.24 23.96 -5.54
N GLN A 290 17.80 24.90 -4.80
CA GLN A 290 18.89 24.67 -3.83
C GLN A 290 18.41 24.98 -2.42
N PRO A 291 18.08 23.94 -1.58
CA PRO A 291 17.58 24.15 -0.24
C PRO A 291 18.68 24.58 0.72
N ASN A 292 18.32 25.26 1.78
CA ASN A 292 19.15 25.42 2.98
C ASN A 292 18.73 24.37 4.02
N ILE A 293 19.36 23.22 3.98
CA ILE A 293 19.05 22.05 4.84
C ILE A 293 19.41 22.37 6.30
N PRO A 294 18.47 22.32 7.26
CA PRO A 294 18.73 22.70 8.65
C PRO A 294 19.62 21.70 9.39
N GLU A 295 19.51 20.43 9.10
CA GLU A 295 20.27 19.35 9.73
C GLU A 295 20.65 18.30 8.70
N GLU A 296 21.85 17.72 8.81
CA GLU A 296 22.23 16.58 8.00
C GLU A 296 21.26 15.43 8.24
N GLY A 297 20.76 14.81 7.18
CA GLY A 297 19.80 13.71 7.33
C GLY A 297 19.19 13.24 6.01
N ARG A 298 18.26 12.31 6.15
CA ARG A 298 17.48 11.78 5.04
C ARG A 298 16.19 12.60 4.88
N TYR A 299 15.94 13.04 3.66
CA TYR A 299 14.77 13.85 3.27
C TYR A 299 14.14 13.24 2.04
N ALA A 300 12.83 13.07 2.05
CA ALA A 300 12.08 12.80 0.83
C ALA A 300 12.10 14.05 -0.06
N VAL A 301 12.17 13.84 -1.36
CA VAL A 301 12.12 14.92 -2.36
C VAL A 301 10.84 14.81 -3.14
N TYR A 302 10.11 15.91 -3.17
CA TYR A 302 8.88 16.06 -3.94
C TYR A 302 9.02 17.24 -4.90
N VAL A 303 8.48 17.09 -6.11
CA VAL A 303 8.43 18.17 -7.11
C VAL A 303 6.99 18.55 -7.42
N SER A 304 6.77 19.80 -7.79
CA SER A 304 5.50 20.31 -8.29
C SER A 304 5.69 20.91 -9.69
N TYR A 305 4.65 20.79 -10.50
CA TYR A 305 4.59 21.30 -11.86
C TYR A 305 3.13 21.46 -12.31
N GLN A 306 2.90 22.06 -13.45
CA GLN A 306 1.56 22.10 -14.07
C GLN A 306 1.48 21.10 -15.25
N THR A 307 0.35 20.39 -15.36
CA THR A 307 -0.01 19.66 -16.57
C THR A 307 -0.71 20.62 -17.51
N VAL A 308 -0.09 20.89 -18.66
CA VAL A 308 -0.61 21.77 -19.70
C VAL A 308 -0.68 21.07 -21.04
N GLU A 309 -1.40 21.60 -22.00
CA GLU A 309 -1.39 21.10 -23.37
C GLU A 309 0.04 21.15 -23.93
N GLY A 310 0.52 20.05 -24.50
CA GLY A 310 1.87 19.92 -25.00
C GLY A 310 2.91 19.49 -23.96
N SER A 311 2.55 19.26 -22.70
CA SER A 311 3.42 18.69 -21.68
C SER A 311 4.09 17.39 -22.16
N VAL A 312 5.37 17.23 -21.82
CA VAL A 312 6.14 16.02 -22.16
C VAL A 312 5.97 14.92 -21.12
N ASP A 313 6.26 13.69 -21.52
CA ASP A 313 6.19 12.50 -20.69
C ASP A 313 7.58 12.07 -20.14
N ASP A 314 8.61 12.92 -20.32
CA ASP A 314 10.00 12.63 -19.96
C ASP A 314 10.74 13.87 -19.44
N ALA A 315 10.09 14.71 -18.62
CA ALA A 315 10.74 15.84 -17.97
C ALA A 315 11.89 15.35 -17.07
N GLU A 316 13.11 15.83 -17.34
CA GLU A 316 14.34 15.32 -16.73
C GLU A 316 14.68 16.09 -15.44
N TYR A 317 14.47 15.43 -14.28
CA TYR A 317 14.86 15.94 -12.97
C TYR A 317 16.12 15.23 -12.47
N THR A 318 17.11 15.97 -11.98
CA THR A 318 18.30 15.44 -11.31
C THR A 318 18.36 15.92 -9.86
N VAL A 319 18.38 15.00 -8.93
CA VAL A 319 18.60 15.26 -7.50
C VAL A 319 20.09 15.10 -7.22
N TYR A 320 20.74 16.18 -6.75
CA TYR A 320 22.11 16.17 -6.24
C TYR A 320 22.05 16.05 -4.73
N HIS A 321 22.70 15.03 -4.17
CA HIS A 321 22.60 14.69 -2.76
C HIS A 321 23.92 14.10 -2.25
N LYS A 322 24.48 14.70 -1.23
CA LYS A 322 25.70 14.24 -0.54
C LYS A 322 26.82 13.77 -1.49
N GLY A 323 27.12 14.59 -2.51
CA GLY A 323 28.14 14.30 -3.53
C GLY A 323 27.72 13.35 -4.66
N GLN A 324 26.51 12.81 -4.63
CA GLN A 324 25.94 11.94 -5.65
C GLN A 324 24.86 12.65 -6.47
N LYS A 325 24.40 12.00 -7.52
CA LYS A 325 23.26 12.46 -8.33
C LYS A 325 22.37 11.31 -8.76
N THR A 326 21.07 11.50 -8.68
CA THR A 326 20.07 10.54 -9.18
C THR A 326 19.15 11.27 -10.14
N THR A 327 18.92 10.71 -11.32
CA THR A 327 18.14 11.33 -12.40
C THR A 327 16.83 10.58 -12.63
N PHE A 328 15.76 11.35 -12.80
CA PHE A 328 14.40 10.85 -13.01
C PHE A 328 13.80 11.42 -14.30
N HIS A 329 12.94 10.63 -14.94
CA HIS A 329 11.91 11.16 -15.81
C HIS A 329 10.59 11.28 -15.07
N VAL A 330 9.94 12.43 -15.19
CA VAL A 330 8.59 12.67 -14.68
C VAL A 330 7.66 12.92 -15.87
N ASN A 331 6.59 12.15 -15.94
CA ASN A 331 5.55 12.33 -16.94
C ASN A 331 4.63 13.48 -16.53
N GLN A 332 4.85 14.67 -17.12
CA GLN A 332 4.09 15.87 -16.81
C GLN A 332 2.72 15.94 -17.52
N GLN A 333 2.32 14.91 -18.26
CA GLN A 333 0.99 14.80 -18.86
C GLN A 333 -0.09 14.43 -17.81
N MET A 334 0.33 14.14 -16.57
CA MET A 334 -0.51 13.78 -15.44
C MET A 334 0.05 14.35 -14.13
N GLY A 335 -0.73 14.38 -13.06
CA GLY A 335 -0.28 14.66 -11.69
C GLY A 335 0.20 16.09 -11.43
N GLY A 336 -0.15 17.07 -12.24
CA GLY A 336 0.22 18.47 -12.01
C GLY A 336 -0.53 19.13 -10.85
N SER A 337 0.07 20.20 -10.28
CA SER A 337 -0.45 20.99 -9.16
C SER A 337 -0.69 20.13 -7.91
N THR A 338 0.30 19.31 -7.57
CA THR A 338 0.38 18.53 -6.33
C THR A 338 1.82 18.10 -6.09
N TRP A 339 2.10 17.49 -4.93
CA TRP A 339 3.43 16.95 -4.62
C TRP A 339 3.64 15.58 -5.27
N VAL A 340 4.72 15.47 -6.04
CA VAL A 340 5.12 14.23 -6.74
C VAL A 340 6.43 13.72 -6.14
N TYR A 341 6.36 12.55 -5.49
CA TYR A 341 7.49 11.94 -4.83
C TYR A 341 8.52 11.38 -5.82
N LEU A 342 9.79 11.75 -5.68
CA LEU A 342 10.91 11.22 -6.46
C LEU A 342 11.69 10.14 -5.72
N GLY A 343 11.94 10.31 -4.43
CA GLY A 343 12.77 9.41 -3.63
C GLY A 343 13.15 10.05 -2.31
N SER A 344 13.89 9.32 -1.47
CA SER A 344 14.42 9.80 -0.19
C SER A 344 15.95 9.73 -0.23
N PHE A 345 16.61 10.86 0.03
CA PHE A 345 18.05 11.07 -0.17
C PHE A 345 18.72 11.64 1.07
N LEU A 346 20.02 11.37 1.24
CA LEU A 346 20.84 11.99 2.26
C LEU A 346 21.29 13.37 1.78
N PHE A 347 21.14 14.39 2.62
CA PHE A 347 21.62 15.74 2.39
C PHE A 347 22.51 16.21 3.53
N ASP A 348 23.56 16.94 3.19
CA ASP A 348 24.38 17.66 4.17
C ASP A 348 23.62 18.88 4.68
N LYS A 349 23.95 19.32 5.91
CA LYS A 349 23.45 20.57 6.46
C LYS A 349 23.90 21.77 5.63
N GLY A 350 23.06 22.75 5.50
CA GLY A 350 23.33 24.02 4.86
C GLY A 350 22.94 24.08 3.38
N CYS A 351 23.39 25.17 2.75
CA CYS A 351 23.10 25.44 1.35
C CYS A 351 24.34 25.13 0.51
N SER A 352 24.22 24.22 -0.45
CA SER A 352 25.32 23.74 -1.27
C SER A 352 24.86 23.39 -2.68
N GLN A 353 25.75 23.59 -3.66
CA GLN A 353 25.51 23.11 -5.02
C GLN A 353 25.40 21.58 -5.11
N PHE A 354 25.82 20.87 -4.07
CA PHE A 354 25.73 19.41 -3.97
C PHE A 354 24.41 18.94 -3.32
N ASN A 355 23.60 19.89 -2.85
CA ASN A 355 22.26 19.67 -2.30
C ASN A 355 21.26 20.45 -3.13
N ARG A 356 20.76 19.90 -4.22
CA ARG A 356 19.79 20.61 -5.10
C ARG A 356 19.02 19.67 -6.00
N VAL A 357 17.92 20.16 -6.52
CA VAL A 357 17.19 19.54 -7.63
C VAL A 357 17.29 20.42 -8.85
N VAL A 358 17.56 19.83 -10.01
CA VAL A 358 17.65 20.53 -11.29
C VAL A 358 16.65 19.89 -12.26
N LEU A 359 15.74 20.71 -12.79
CA LEU A 359 14.94 20.35 -13.96
C LEU A 359 15.64 20.85 -15.22
N SER A 360 15.79 19.97 -16.18
CA SER A 360 16.31 20.26 -17.53
C SER A 360 15.17 20.26 -18.55
N ASN A 361 15.22 21.16 -19.53
CA ASN A 361 14.28 21.14 -20.65
C ASN A 361 14.62 20.09 -21.73
N ARG A 362 15.52 19.16 -21.45
CA ARG A 362 15.82 18.05 -22.35
C ARG A 362 14.66 17.08 -22.42
N SER A 363 14.31 16.66 -23.64
CA SER A 363 13.26 15.69 -23.90
C SER A 363 13.53 14.97 -25.21
N ALA A 364 12.99 13.78 -25.39
CA ALA A 364 12.93 13.12 -26.69
C ALA A 364 12.08 13.92 -27.71
N LYS A 365 11.08 14.65 -27.21
CA LYS A 365 10.19 15.51 -28.02
C LYS A 365 10.70 16.95 -28.02
N LYS A 366 11.22 17.43 -29.17
CA LYS A 366 11.55 18.86 -29.34
C LYS A 366 10.28 19.72 -29.47
N GLY A 367 10.28 20.87 -28.82
CA GLY A 367 9.15 21.82 -28.84
C GLY A 367 7.93 21.41 -28.04
N GLY A 368 8.04 20.37 -27.21
CA GLY A 368 7.09 20.12 -26.15
C GLY A 368 7.26 21.13 -25.02
N ILE A 369 6.47 21.00 -23.95
CA ILE A 369 6.50 21.90 -22.82
C ILE A 369 6.93 21.15 -21.57
N VAL A 370 7.89 21.71 -20.82
CA VAL A 370 8.15 21.38 -19.42
C VAL A 370 7.71 22.55 -18.55
N THR A 371 7.11 22.22 -17.42
CA THR A 371 6.70 23.17 -16.39
C THR A 371 7.40 22.85 -15.08
N THR A 372 7.51 23.82 -14.19
CA THR A 372 8.07 23.66 -12.84
C THR A 372 7.44 24.68 -11.91
N ASP A 373 7.43 24.38 -10.63
CA ASP A 373 6.79 25.21 -9.64
C ASP A 373 7.65 25.21 -8.37
N ALA A 374 7.41 24.33 -7.41
CA ALA A 374 8.18 24.21 -6.18
C ALA A 374 8.83 22.83 -6.03
N VAL A 375 9.87 22.76 -5.21
CA VAL A 375 10.50 21.52 -4.75
C VAL A 375 10.52 21.48 -3.23
N ARG A 376 9.98 20.41 -2.66
CA ARG A 376 9.88 20.17 -1.23
C ARG A 376 10.88 19.09 -0.81
N PHE A 377 11.62 19.34 0.26
CA PHE A 377 12.58 18.44 0.90
C PHE A 377 12.09 18.15 2.32
N GLY A 378 11.78 16.91 2.61
CA GLY A 378 11.30 16.43 3.91
C GLY A 378 9.78 16.40 4.07
N GLY A 379 9.33 15.63 5.06
CA GLY A 379 7.90 15.48 5.40
C GLY A 379 7.35 16.68 6.16
N GLY A 380 8.12 17.21 7.09
CA GLY A 380 7.75 18.36 7.91
C GLY A 380 6.82 18.04 9.08
N MET A 381 6.54 19.08 9.83
CA MET A 381 5.53 19.06 10.90
C MET A 381 4.13 19.34 10.30
N GLY A 382 3.10 18.85 10.98
CA GLY A 382 1.73 19.22 10.68
C GLY A 382 1.53 20.71 10.79
N ASN A 383 0.99 21.33 9.74
CA ASN A 383 0.84 22.78 9.63
C ASN A 383 -0.60 23.22 9.42
N ILE A 384 -1.57 22.30 9.48
CA ILE A 384 -2.98 22.63 9.37
C ILE A 384 -3.54 22.93 10.76
N SER A 385 -4.14 24.12 10.93
CA SER A 385 -4.75 24.57 12.18
C SER A 385 -6.20 24.08 12.29
N ARG A 386 -6.50 23.41 13.40
CA ARG A 386 -7.86 23.04 13.80
C ARG A 386 -8.08 23.49 15.24
N GLY A 387 -9.23 24.14 15.54
CA GLY A 387 -9.50 24.69 16.87
C GLY A 387 -8.42 25.68 17.37
N GLY A 388 -7.75 26.38 16.45
CA GLY A 388 -6.70 27.36 16.77
C GLY A 388 -5.31 26.75 17.06
N GLN A 389 -5.11 25.44 16.86
CA GLN A 389 -3.83 24.77 17.11
C GLN A 389 -3.52 23.72 16.03
N THR A 390 -2.23 23.50 15.76
CA THR A 390 -1.76 22.39 14.93
C THR A 390 -1.61 21.13 15.77
N SER A 391 -1.38 19.97 15.12
CA SER A 391 -1.16 18.70 15.83
C SER A 391 0.10 18.67 16.69
N ASN A 392 1.10 19.51 16.38
CA ASN A 392 2.46 19.44 16.90
C ASN A 392 3.16 18.09 16.63
N LEU A 393 2.66 17.31 15.69
CA LEU A 393 3.23 16.05 15.25
C LEU A 393 3.91 16.17 13.89
N PRO A 394 4.87 15.30 13.55
CA PRO A 394 5.28 15.12 12.15
C PRO A 394 4.06 14.81 11.26
N ARG A 395 4.03 15.37 10.06
CA ARG A 395 2.88 15.24 9.14
C ARG A 395 2.56 13.78 8.80
N CYS A 396 3.56 12.89 8.76
CA CYS A 396 3.33 11.46 8.55
C CYS A 396 2.46 10.79 9.62
N LEU A 397 2.31 11.42 10.79
CA LEU A 397 1.50 10.93 11.90
C LEU A 397 0.07 11.47 11.87
N GLU A 398 -0.20 12.47 11.05
CA GLU A 398 -1.53 13.02 10.86
C GLU A 398 -2.38 12.16 9.91
N GLY A 399 -3.68 12.31 10.00
CA GLY A 399 -4.64 11.73 9.07
C GLY A 399 -4.48 12.26 7.64
N ALA A 400 -4.98 11.50 6.68
CA ALA A 400 -4.85 11.79 5.25
C ALA A 400 -5.48 13.12 4.84
N ARG A 401 -6.55 13.57 5.53
CA ARG A 401 -7.22 14.84 5.18
C ARG A 401 -6.29 16.05 5.27
N TYR A 402 -5.35 16.06 6.22
CA TYR A 402 -4.41 17.18 6.40
C TYR A 402 -3.32 17.16 5.34
N ASN A 403 -2.80 15.98 5.02
CA ASN A 403 -1.86 15.84 3.92
C ASN A 403 -2.51 16.14 2.56
N ALA A 404 -3.79 15.80 2.37
CA ALA A 404 -4.55 16.14 1.17
C ALA A 404 -4.65 17.65 0.99
N GLN A 405 -4.99 18.39 2.04
CA GLN A 405 -5.00 19.87 2.01
C GLN A 405 -3.61 20.42 1.65
N TRP A 406 -2.54 19.95 2.31
CA TRP A 406 -1.18 20.38 2.05
C TRP A 406 -0.68 20.01 0.63
N SER A 407 -1.30 19.01 0.03
CA SER A 407 -1.00 18.55 -1.33
C SER A 407 -1.86 19.19 -2.42
N GLY A 408 -2.63 20.22 -2.10
CA GLY A 408 -3.41 20.96 -3.10
C GLY A 408 -4.70 20.27 -3.57
N VAL A 409 -5.15 19.24 -2.86
CA VAL A 409 -6.42 18.57 -3.15
C VAL A 409 -7.58 19.54 -2.92
N PRO A 410 -8.62 19.58 -3.76
CA PRO A 410 -9.81 20.41 -3.56
C PRO A 410 -10.52 20.15 -2.23
N TYR A 411 -11.07 21.19 -1.63
CA TYR A 411 -11.72 21.15 -0.30
C TYR A 411 -12.84 20.10 -0.20
N ASP A 412 -13.69 19.99 -1.20
CA ASP A 412 -14.81 19.07 -1.26
C ASP A 412 -14.39 17.58 -1.33
N ILE A 413 -13.14 17.31 -1.69
CA ILE A 413 -12.58 15.96 -1.72
C ILE A 413 -12.10 15.51 -0.35
N TYR A 414 -11.38 16.37 0.39
CA TYR A 414 -10.84 16.00 1.70
C TYR A 414 -11.71 16.44 2.88
N SER A 415 -12.73 17.23 2.66
CA SER A 415 -13.62 17.75 3.70
C SER A 415 -15.11 17.54 3.33
N THR A 416 -15.49 16.27 3.20
CA THR A 416 -16.86 15.84 2.83
C THR A 416 -17.90 16.23 3.88
N LYS A 417 -17.48 16.49 5.12
CA LYS A 417 -18.28 17.00 6.25
C LYS A 417 -18.13 18.52 6.44
N LYS A 418 -17.48 19.19 5.49
CA LYS A 418 -17.26 20.65 5.50
C LYS A 418 -16.58 21.14 6.78
N GLY A 419 -15.58 20.40 7.27
CA GLY A 419 -14.81 20.72 8.47
C GLY A 419 -15.56 20.52 9.80
N ALA A 420 -16.75 19.93 9.79
CA ALA A 420 -17.52 19.67 11.01
C ALA A 420 -17.09 18.39 11.73
N ASP A 421 -16.53 17.42 10.99
CA ASP A 421 -16.13 16.11 11.51
C ASP A 421 -14.87 15.63 10.79
N ASP A 422 -13.70 15.95 11.37
CA ASP A 422 -12.40 15.57 10.79
C ASP A 422 -12.18 14.05 10.78
N TYR A 423 -12.79 13.31 11.71
CA TYR A 423 -12.75 11.85 11.69
C TYR A 423 -13.44 11.28 10.45
N GLY A 424 -14.69 11.72 10.19
CA GLY A 424 -15.44 11.31 9.01
C GLY A 424 -14.80 11.79 7.70
N ASP A 425 -14.22 13.00 7.71
CA ASP A 425 -13.48 13.53 6.57
C ASP A 425 -12.22 12.70 6.28
N ASP A 426 -11.44 12.32 7.30
CA ASP A 426 -10.25 11.49 7.14
C ASP A 426 -10.56 10.10 6.58
N LEU A 427 -11.63 9.45 7.07
CA LEU A 427 -12.09 8.16 6.54
C LEU A 427 -12.37 8.19 5.03
N ASN A 428 -12.95 9.29 4.54
CA ASN A 428 -13.31 9.44 3.14
C ASN A 428 -12.13 9.92 2.29
N SER A 429 -11.30 10.81 2.82
CA SER A 429 -10.25 11.49 2.06
C SER A 429 -9.21 10.52 1.47
N ARG A 430 -8.91 9.41 2.14
CA ARG A 430 -7.98 8.39 1.66
C ARG A 430 -8.36 7.86 0.27
N SER A 431 -9.60 7.44 0.14
CA SER A 431 -10.17 6.93 -1.11
C SER A 431 -10.44 8.03 -2.13
N LEU A 432 -10.99 9.18 -1.68
CA LEU A 432 -11.37 10.27 -2.56
C LEU A 432 -10.15 11.00 -3.16
N MET A 433 -9.07 11.17 -2.39
CA MET A 433 -7.81 11.69 -2.90
C MET A 433 -7.21 10.76 -3.98
N THR A 434 -7.32 9.44 -3.77
CA THR A 434 -6.90 8.45 -4.76
C THR A 434 -7.73 8.55 -6.04
N ASN A 435 -9.05 8.69 -5.94
CA ASN A 435 -9.92 8.88 -7.10
C ASN A 435 -9.63 10.20 -7.82
N TRP A 436 -9.38 11.29 -7.09
CA TRP A 436 -8.99 12.58 -7.67
C TRP A 436 -7.67 12.49 -8.43
N LEU A 437 -6.69 11.78 -7.88
CA LEU A 437 -5.41 11.56 -8.56
C LEU A 437 -5.59 10.71 -9.83
N ALA A 438 -6.44 9.68 -9.76
CA ALA A 438 -6.68 8.73 -10.86
C ALA A 438 -7.71 9.23 -11.90
N GLY A 439 -8.54 10.21 -11.55
CA GLY A 439 -9.63 10.71 -12.41
C GLY A 439 -9.13 11.15 -13.80
N GLY A 440 -9.85 10.76 -14.85
CA GLY A 440 -9.48 10.97 -16.25
C GLY A 440 -8.44 9.97 -16.79
N SER A 441 -8.01 8.99 -15.98
CA SER A 441 -7.19 7.86 -16.44
C SER A 441 -8.05 6.76 -17.07
N PRO A 442 -7.46 5.78 -17.78
CA PRO A 442 -8.19 4.65 -18.31
C PRO A 442 -8.95 3.84 -17.23
N PHE A 443 -8.43 3.80 -16.01
CA PHE A 443 -9.03 3.06 -14.89
C PHE A 443 -10.15 3.82 -14.19
N VAL A 444 -10.14 5.17 -14.23
CA VAL A 444 -11.15 6.05 -13.62
C VAL A 444 -11.63 7.10 -14.63
N PRO A 445 -12.27 6.69 -15.73
CA PRO A 445 -12.55 7.59 -16.88
C PRO A 445 -13.68 8.58 -16.63
N LEU A 446 -14.61 8.30 -15.71
CA LEU A 446 -15.82 9.11 -15.49
C LEU A 446 -15.65 10.21 -14.43
N LYS A 447 -14.51 10.30 -13.77
CA LYS A 447 -14.19 11.37 -12.81
C LYS A 447 -13.17 12.32 -13.39
N GLU A 448 -13.32 13.59 -13.12
CA GLU A 448 -12.25 14.55 -13.35
C GLU A 448 -11.13 14.37 -12.35
N GLY A 449 -9.89 14.60 -12.78
CA GLY A 449 -8.75 14.46 -11.90
C GLY A 449 -7.40 14.64 -12.59
N LYS A 450 -6.37 14.04 -12.01
CA LYS A 450 -4.97 14.26 -12.39
C LYS A 450 -4.43 13.24 -13.41
N ARG A 451 -5.24 12.31 -13.87
CA ARG A 451 -4.95 11.30 -14.91
C ARG A 451 -3.87 10.27 -14.54
N VAL A 452 -3.46 10.18 -13.28
CA VAL A 452 -2.49 9.16 -12.86
C VAL A 452 -3.16 7.78 -12.93
N PRO A 453 -2.60 6.81 -13.67
CA PRO A 453 -3.29 5.53 -13.94
C PRO A 453 -3.17 4.56 -12.76
N ILE A 454 -3.69 4.96 -11.58
CA ILE A 454 -3.80 4.09 -10.41
C ILE A 454 -4.81 3.00 -10.74
N GLU A 455 -4.39 1.75 -10.57
CA GLU A 455 -5.19 0.58 -10.95
C GLU A 455 -5.58 -0.30 -9.77
N LEU A 456 -5.09 0.00 -8.56
CA LEU A 456 -5.32 -0.78 -7.36
C LEU A 456 -5.19 0.08 -6.11
N CYS A 457 -6.05 -0.16 -5.12
CA CYS A 457 -5.98 0.47 -3.79
C CYS A 457 -5.87 -0.59 -2.68
N LEU A 458 -5.08 -0.33 -1.65
CA LEU A 458 -4.98 -1.18 -0.48
C LEU A 458 -4.89 -0.35 0.80
N ALA A 459 -5.82 -0.58 1.71
CA ALA A 459 -5.77 -0.10 3.09
C ALA A 459 -5.21 -1.22 3.99
N LEU A 460 -4.18 -0.90 4.78
CA LEU A 460 -3.57 -1.86 5.70
C LEU A 460 -3.86 -1.42 7.13
N HIS A 461 -4.59 -2.28 7.83
CA HIS A 461 -5.09 -2.06 9.18
C HIS A 461 -4.61 -3.15 10.13
N SER A 462 -4.88 -2.98 11.41
CA SER A 462 -4.83 -4.04 12.41
C SER A 462 -6.12 -4.01 13.22
N ASP A 463 -6.81 -5.15 13.27
CA ASP A 463 -8.17 -5.27 13.77
C ASP A 463 -8.25 -5.31 15.31
N ALA A 464 -9.45 -5.14 15.80
CA ALA A 464 -9.86 -5.38 17.17
C ALA A 464 -10.39 -6.81 17.30
N GLY A 465 -9.80 -7.58 18.17
CA GLY A 465 -10.23 -8.93 18.47
C GLY A 465 -9.17 -9.60 19.34
N TYR A 466 -9.57 -10.40 20.29
CA TYR A 466 -8.63 -11.05 21.19
C TYR A 466 -9.10 -12.44 21.57
N ASP A 467 -8.14 -13.31 21.87
CA ASP A 467 -8.41 -14.57 22.53
C ASP A 467 -8.65 -14.32 24.01
N PRO A 468 -9.83 -14.71 24.58
CA PRO A 468 -10.14 -14.49 25.99
C PRO A 468 -9.15 -15.11 26.97
N ILE A 469 -8.42 -16.15 26.55
CA ILE A 469 -7.39 -16.82 27.35
C ILE A 469 -6.03 -16.14 27.16
N GLY A 470 -5.82 -15.42 26.05
CA GLY A 470 -4.60 -14.68 25.71
C GLY A 470 -3.44 -15.56 25.24
N HIS A 471 -3.70 -16.72 24.68
CA HIS A 471 -2.69 -17.67 24.22
C HIS A 471 -2.74 -17.98 22.73
N ASP A 472 -3.90 -17.83 22.10
CA ASP A 472 -4.08 -18.18 20.70
C ASP A 472 -3.94 -16.97 19.75
N ILE A 473 -3.43 -17.23 18.57
CA ILE A 473 -3.37 -16.26 17.47
C ILE A 473 -4.78 -16.00 16.95
N VAL A 474 -5.16 -14.73 16.84
CA VAL A 474 -6.38 -14.29 16.16
C VAL A 474 -6.20 -14.27 14.65
N GLY A 475 -5.10 -13.70 14.13
CA GLY A 475 -4.73 -13.74 12.73
C GLY A 475 -5.37 -12.66 11.85
N SER A 476 -5.41 -12.91 10.54
CA SER A 476 -5.78 -11.90 9.52
C SER A 476 -7.22 -11.98 9.05
N LEU A 477 -7.76 -10.82 8.62
CA LEU A 477 -9.09 -10.63 8.04
C LEU A 477 -8.99 -9.71 6.82
N ALA A 478 -9.86 -9.86 5.83
CA ALA A 478 -9.94 -8.92 4.72
C ALA A 478 -11.36 -8.43 4.48
N VAL A 479 -11.47 -7.21 3.95
CA VAL A 479 -12.76 -6.58 3.64
C VAL A 479 -12.77 -6.08 2.21
N CYS A 480 -13.88 -6.26 1.53
CA CYS A 480 -14.18 -5.69 0.22
C CYS A 480 -15.61 -5.13 0.20
N THR A 481 -15.97 -4.44 -0.87
CA THR A 481 -17.37 -4.04 -1.16
C THR A 481 -17.69 -4.39 -2.61
N THR A 482 -18.60 -5.33 -2.82
CA THR A 482 -19.02 -5.76 -4.17
C THR A 482 -20.33 -5.15 -4.62
N GLY A 483 -21.28 -4.87 -3.71
CA GLY A 483 -22.66 -4.46 -4.04
C GLY A 483 -22.85 -2.96 -4.29
N PHE A 484 -21.81 -2.12 -4.18
CA PHE A 484 -21.94 -0.68 -4.38
C PHE A 484 -22.00 -0.33 -5.88
N ASN A 485 -22.84 0.65 -6.24
CA ASN A 485 -23.03 1.13 -7.62
C ASN A 485 -23.31 -0.04 -8.60
N ASP A 486 -24.35 -0.82 -8.29
CA ASP A 486 -24.79 -2.02 -9.05
C ASP A 486 -23.64 -3.02 -9.32
N GLY A 487 -22.67 -3.09 -8.43
CA GLY A 487 -21.51 -3.99 -8.53
C GLY A 487 -20.47 -3.59 -9.57
N MET A 488 -20.49 -2.34 -10.04
CA MET A 488 -19.60 -1.86 -11.10
C MET A 488 -18.77 -0.65 -10.65
N PHE A 489 -17.57 -0.53 -11.24
CA PHE A 489 -16.78 0.70 -11.24
C PHE A 489 -17.22 1.61 -12.38
N GLY A 490 -16.89 2.91 -12.30
CA GLY A 490 -17.14 3.86 -13.39
C GLY A 490 -16.44 3.50 -14.71
N SER A 491 -15.40 2.68 -14.70
CA SER A 491 -14.78 2.11 -15.89
C SER A 491 -15.60 1.02 -16.59
N GLY A 492 -16.70 0.55 -15.99
CA GLY A 492 -17.46 -0.61 -16.45
C GLY A 492 -16.88 -1.96 -16.01
N ALA A 493 -15.81 -1.98 -15.22
CA ALA A 493 -15.30 -3.21 -14.63
C ALA A 493 -16.11 -3.62 -13.40
N SER A 494 -16.16 -4.92 -13.09
CA SER A 494 -16.94 -5.45 -11.98
C SER A 494 -16.21 -5.24 -10.64
N ARG A 495 -16.95 -4.86 -9.59
CA ARG A 495 -16.43 -4.81 -8.20
C ARG A 495 -16.09 -6.19 -7.61
N LEU A 496 -16.41 -7.28 -8.28
CA LEU A 496 -15.87 -8.61 -7.95
C LEU A 496 -14.35 -8.67 -8.01
N MET A 497 -13.70 -7.77 -8.77
CA MET A 497 -12.24 -7.59 -8.74
C MET A 497 -11.73 -7.24 -7.33
N SER A 498 -12.49 -6.44 -6.56
CA SER A 498 -12.15 -6.13 -5.15
C SER A 498 -12.25 -7.37 -4.27
N ARG A 499 -13.27 -8.22 -4.48
CA ARG A 499 -13.37 -9.48 -3.74
C ARG A 499 -12.22 -10.42 -4.06
N ASP A 500 -11.91 -10.59 -5.35
CA ASP A 500 -10.80 -11.46 -5.77
C ASP A 500 -9.46 -10.98 -5.18
N PHE A 501 -9.25 -9.67 -5.16
CA PHE A 501 -8.06 -9.08 -4.53
C PHE A 501 -8.02 -9.32 -3.01
N ALA A 502 -9.11 -9.07 -2.30
CA ALA A 502 -9.21 -9.26 -0.86
C ALA A 502 -9.04 -10.74 -0.46
N ASP A 503 -9.63 -11.66 -1.23
CA ASP A 503 -9.49 -13.11 -1.02
C ASP A 503 -8.04 -13.57 -1.25
N SER A 504 -7.41 -13.10 -2.35
CA SER A 504 -6.01 -13.38 -2.64
C SER A 504 -5.09 -12.86 -1.52
N LEU A 505 -5.31 -11.62 -1.04
CA LEU A 505 -4.54 -11.06 0.07
C LEU A 505 -4.66 -11.92 1.32
N LEU A 506 -5.88 -12.20 1.75
CA LEU A 506 -6.14 -12.97 2.97
C LEU A 506 -5.57 -14.39 2.88
N THR A 507 -5.87 -15.08 1.78
CA THR A 507 -5.47 -16.47 1.60
C THR A 507 -3.95 -16.62 1.48
N ASN A 508 -3.30 -15.80 0.65
CA ASN A 508 -1.85 -15.88 0.46
C ASN A 508 -1.08 -15.47 1.71
N THR A 509 -1.51 -14.38 2.38
CA THR A 509 -0.90 -13.94 3.64
C THR A 509 -0.96 -15.04 4.70
N CYS A 510 -2.13 -15.62 4.93
CA CYS A 510 -2.29 -16.69 5.90
C CYS A 510 -1.47 -17.93 5.53
N ARG A 511 -1.41 -18.29 4.25
CA ARG A 511 -0.62 -19.44 3.76
C ARG A 511 0.87 -19.24 3.96
N ASP A 512 1.40 -18.09 3.55
CA ASP A 512 2.83 -17.77 3.61
C ASP A 512 3.31 -17.69 5.08
N ILE A 513 2.54 -16.99 5.92
CA ILE A 513 2.84 -16.87 7.35
C ILE A 513 2.76 -18.24 8.04
N LYS A 514 1.71 -19.02 7.79
CA LYS A 514 1.56 -20.36 8.38
C LYS A 514 2.69 -21.31 7.96
N ALA A 515 3.18 -21.22 6.73
CA ALA A 515 4.29 -22.05 6.26
C ALA A 515 5.59 -21.77 7.02
N LYS A 516 5.85 -20.54 7.47
CA LYS A 516 7.04 -20.15 8.21
C LYS A 516 6.88 -20.23 9.73
N TYR A 517 5.75 -19.79 10.23
CA TYR A 517 5.49 -19.62 11.68
C TYR A 517 4.55 -20.68 12.27
N LYS A 518 4.06 -21.64 11.45
CA LYS A 518 3.20 -22.78 11.79
C LYS A 518 1.77 -22.42 12.22
N HIS A 519 1.57 -21.39 13.02
CA HIS A 519 0.27 -20.96 13.52
C HIS A 519 -0.09 -19.61 12.99
N TRP A 520 -1.18 -19.52 12.21
CA TRP A 520 -1.80 -18.28 11.75
C TRP A 520 -3.21 -18.57 11.28
N ASN A 521 -4.17 -17.74 11.65
CA ASN A 521 -5.55 -17.98 11.34
C ASN A 521 -6.03 -17.09 10.18
N ARG A 522 -6.70 -17.73 9.21
CA ARG A 522 -7.52 -17.05 8.22
C ARG A 522 -8.89 -16.81 8.84
N ARG A 523 -9.19 -15.55 9.14
CA ARG A 523 -10.48 -15.13 9.68
C ARG A 523 -11.49 -14.95 8.54
N TYR A 524 -12.23 -13.86 8.54
CA TYR A 524 -13.30 -13.61 7.58
C TYR A 524 -12.81 -12.90 6.33
N LEU A 525 -13.42 -13.21 5.20
CA LEU A 525 -13.46 -12.34 4.03
C LEU A 525 -14.82 -11.63 4.06
N TRP A 526 -14.84 -10.35 4.50
CA TRP A 526 -16.08 -9.61 4.64
C TRP A 526 -16.40 -8.80 3.38
N ASP A 527 -17.63 -8.96 2.90
CA ASP A 527 -18.23 -8.03 1.95
C ASP A 527 -19.06 -7.00 2.74
N ARG A 528 -18.47 -5.84 2.99
CA ARG A 528 -19.02 -4.81 3.86
C ARG A 528 -18.88 -3.43 3.26
N ASN A 529 -19.85 -2.55 3.57
CA ASN A 529 -19.92 -1.19 3.05
C ASN A 529 -19.04 -0.22 3.86
N TYR A 530 -17.72 -0.40 3.80
CA TYR A 530 -16.76 0.56 4.38
C TYR A 530 -16.32 1.61 3.36
N SER A 531 -15.99 2.81 3.83
CA SER A 531 -15.57 3.92 2.97
C SER A 531 -14.35 3.55 2.11
N GLU A 532 -13.35 2.90 2.69
CA GLU A 532 -12.09 2.54 2.05
C GLU A 532 -12.21 1.41 1.02
N THR A 533 -13.33 0.70 0.98
CA THR A 533 -13.61 -0.36 -0.02
C THR A 533 -14.75 0.02 -0.97
N ARG A 534 -15.66 0.90 -0.55
CA ARG A 534 -16.78 1.39 -1.37
C ARG A 534 -16.39 2.54 -2.28
N CYS A 535 -15.68 3.56 -1.72
CA CYS A 535 -15.42 4.80 -2.43
C CYS A 535 -14.37 4.70 -3.54
N PRO A 536 -13.32 3.84 -3.49
CA PRO A 536 -12.41 3.73 -4.60
C PRO A 536 -13.10 3.29 -5.90
N GLU A 537 -12.69 3.90 -7.01
CA GLU A 537 -13.18 3.58 -8.36
C GLU A 537 -12.29 2.53 -9.07
N VAL A 538 -11.41 1.90 -8.33
CA VAL A 538 -10.55 0.79 -8.77
C VAL A 538 -10.64 -0.35 -7.75
N PRO A 539 -10.20 -1.58 -8.08
CA PRO A 539 -10.16 -2.69 -7.14
C PRO A 539 -9.50 -2.29 -5.83
N SER A 540 -10.17 -2.56 -4.73
CA SER A 540 -9.75 -2.11 -3.40
C SER A 540 -10.05 -3.16 -2.34
N ALA A 541 -9.21 -3.20 -1.32
CA ALA A 541 -9.40 -4.04 -0.15
C ALA A 541 -8.90 -3.33 1.12
N ILE A 542 -9.44 -3.72 2.26
CA ILE A 542 -8.81 -3.57 3.56
C ILE A 542 -8.20 -4.93 3.92
N LEU A 543 -6.95 -4.93 4.32
CA LEU A 543 -6.33 -6.09 4.97
C LEU A 543 -6.08 -5.73 6.44
N GLU A 544 -6.82 -6.38 7.32
CA GLU A 544 -6.53 -6.44 8.74
C GLU A 544 -5.41 -7.45 8.92
N MET A 545 -4.18 -6.95 9.01
CA MET A 545 -2.99 -7.77 8.96
C MET A 545 -2.89 -8.75 10.12
N LEU A 546 -3.32 -8.31 11.29
CA LEU A 546 -3.36 -9.05 12.55
C LEU A 546 -4.29 -8.31 13.53
N SER A 547 -4.47 -8.83 14.73
CA SER A 547 -5.19 -8.09 15.78
C SER A 547 -4.23 -7.39 16.74
N HIS A 548 -4.30 -6.05 16.78
CA HIS A 548 -3.50 -5.25 17.73
C HIS A 548 -4.00 -5.34 19.20
N GLN A 549 -5.17 -5.93 19.43
CA GLN A 549 -5.69 -6.20 20.76
C GLN A 549 -5.29 -7.57 21.30
N ASN A 550 -4.77 -8.45 20.44
CA ASN A 550 -4.37 -9.80 20.81
C ASN A 550 -2.87 -9.87 21.06
N PHE A 551 -2.47 -10.19 22.29
CA PHE A 551 -1.06 -10.19 22.64
C PHE A 551 -0.23 -11.19 21.82
N PRO A 552 -0.64 -12.44 21.60
CA PRO A 552 0.09 -13.35 20.71
C PRO A 552 0.31 -12.80 19.29
N ASP A 553 -0.70 -12.11 18.71
CA ASP A 553 -0.56 -11.44 17.44
C ASP A 553 0.47 -10.30 17.51
N MET A 554 0.46 -9.52 18.59
CA MET A 554 1.37 -8.39 18.77
C MET A 554 2.81 -8.82 19.07
N VAL A 555 3.03 -9.94 19.75
CA VAL A 555 4.38 -10.53 19.89
C VAL A 555 4.98 -10.82 18.52
N MET A 556 4.20 -11.43 17.63
CA MET A 556 4.59 -11.61 16.24
C MET A 556 4.73 -10.25 15.52
N GLY A 557 3.70 -9.40 15.65
CA GLY A 557 3.63 -8.11 14.97
C GLY A 557 4.76 -7.15 15.32
N GLN A 558 5.37 -7.24 16.50
CA GLN A 558 6.51 -6.42 16.89
C GLN A 558 7.87 -7.01 16.51
N ASP A 559 7.91 -8.25 16.00
CA ASP A 559 9.13 -8.83 15.43
C ASP A 559 9.40 -8.24 14.03
N PRO A 560 10.55 -7.57 13.82
CA PRO A 560 10.91 -7.02 12.51
C PRO A 560 10.99 -8.07 11.39
N ASN A 561 11.34 -9.31 11.72
CA ASN A 561 11.38 -10.40 10.74
C ASN A 561 9.97 -10.80 10.30
N PHE A 562 9.03 -10.87 11.24
CA PHE A 562 7.63 -11.10 10.91
C PHE A 562 7.04 -9.95 10.09
N LYS A 563 7.34 -8.68 10.42
CA LYS A 563 6.92 -7.52 9.63
C LYS A 563 7.41 -7.60 8.18
N PHE A 564 8.66 -8.03 7.98
CA PHE A 564 9.23 -8.27 6.65
C PHE A 564 8.47 -9.37 5.89
N ASP A 565 8.23 -10.52 6.53
CA ASP A 565 7.56 -11.64 5.89
C ASP A 565 6.10 -11.34 5.55
N LEU A 566 5.40 -10.66 6.44
CA LEU A 566 4.04 -10.19 6.22
C LEU A 566 3.97 -9.22 5.04
N ALA A 567 4.84 -8.20 5.03
CA ALA A 567 4.93 -7.25 3.93
C ALA A 567 5.31 -7.93 2.60
N ARG A 568 6.22 -8.92 2.65
CA ARG A 568 6.61 -9.69 1.46
C ARG A 568 5.45 -10.53 0.91
N SER A 569 4.62 -11.12 1.77
CA SER A 569 3.44 -11.86 1.32
C SER A 569 2.42 -10.94 0.65
N VAL A 570 2.18 -9.76 1.21
CA VAL A 570 1.31 -8.75 0.60
C VAL A 570 1.87 -8.28 -0.75
N TYR A 571 3.17 -7.96 -0.82
CA TYR A 571 3.85 -7.61 -2.07
C TYR A 571 3.69 -8.70 -3.15
N LYS A 572 3.96 -9.96 -2.81
CA LYS A 572 3.82 -11.09 -3.76
C LYS A 572 2.39 -11.22 -4.27
N THR A 573 1.42 -11.01 -3.39
CA THR A 573 0.00 -11.06 -3.77
C THR A 573 -0.36 -9.94 -4.72
N ILE A 574 0.05 -8.70 -4.44
CA ILE A 574 -0.16 -7.56 -5.34
C ILE A 574 0.48 -7.84 -6.70
N LEU A 575 1.72 -8.29 -6.72
CA LEU A 575 2.43 -8.63 -7.96
C LEU A 575 1.66 -9.68 -8.78
N ARG A 576 1.23 -10.77 -8.17
CA ARG A 576 0.50 -11.85 -8.85
C ARG A 576 -0.87 -11.38 -9.32
N TYR A 577 -1.59 -10.65 -8.46
CA TYR A 577 -2.92 -10.14 -8.79
C TYR A 577 -2.86 -9.20 -9.99
N VAL A 578 -2.01 -8.17 -9.96
CA VAL A 578 -1.86 -7.20 -11.06
C VAL A 578 -1.40 -7.91 -12.34
N SER A 579 -0.41 -8.80 -12.24
CA SER A 579 0.06 -9.55 -13.41
C SER A 579 -1.04 -10.41 -14.04
N ALA A 580 -1.87 -11.07 -13.21
CA ALA A 580 -3.01 -11.87 -13.69
C ALA A 580 -4.08 -11.01 -14.36
N GLN A 581 -4.35 -9.78 -13.85
CA GLN A 581 -5.30 -8.85 -14.45
C GLN A 581 -4.90 -8.42 -15.87
N HIS A 582 -3.58 -8.34 -16.13
CA HIS A 582 -3.03 -7.95 -17.43
C HIS A 582 -2.52 -9.13 -18.27
N GLY A 583 -2.72 -10.37 -17.81
CA GLY A 583 -2.26 -11.57 -18.52
C GLY A 583 -0.73 -11.64 -18.68
N GLN A 584 0.03 -11.04 -17.77
CA GLN A 584 1.48 -10.93 -17.83
C GLN A 584 2.17 -11.93 -16.89
N PRO A 585 3.32 -12.52 -17.29
CA PRO A 585 4.12 -13.31 -16.38
C PRO A 585 4.73 -12.43 -15.29
N CYS A 586 4.88 -12.97 -14.08
CA CYS A 586 5.53 -12.29 -12.97
C CYS A 586 6.68 -13.10 -12.39
N ILE A 587 7.69 -12.39 -11.88
CA ILE A 587 8.83 -12.92 -11.15
C ILE A 587 8.94 -12.15 -9.84
N VAL A 588 9.07 -12.87 -8.72
CA VAL A 588 9.24 -12.24 -7.42
C VAL A 588 10.69 -11.73 -7.28
N GLN A 589 10.87 -10.53 -6.73
CA GLN A 589 12.21 -9.99 -6.44
C GLN A 589 12.97 -10.88 -5.46
N PRO A 590 14.32 -10.95 -5.56
CA PRO A 590 15.13 -11.79 -4.67
C PRO A 590 15.05 -11.35 -3.20
N LEU A 591 15.50 -12.24 -2.32
CA LEU A 591 15.85 -11.89 -0.94
C LEU A 591 17.22 -11.21 -0.90
N GLN A 592 17.48 -10.46 0.15
CA GLN A 592 18.78 -9.81 0.36
C GLN A 592 19.91 -10.85 0.42
N PRO A 593 21.09 -10.56 -0.16
CA PRO A 593 22.26 -11.46 -0.07
C PRO A 593 22.68 -11.66 1.39
N ALA A 594 23.21 -12.84 1.68
CA ALA A 594 23.74 -13.23 2.99
C ALA A 594 25.27 -13.29 2.98
N ASN A 595 25.85 -13.37 4.18
CA ASN A 595 27.30 -13.58 4.40
C ASN A 595 28.17 -12.55 3.66
N PHE A 596 27.70 -11.31 3.57
CA PHE A 596 28.50 -10.23 2.96
C PHE A 596 29.75 -9.97 3.79
N CYS A 597 30.91 -9.98 3.14
CA CYS A 597 32.17 -9.66 3.76
C CYS A 597 33.11 -8.93 2.80
N ILE A 598 34.05 -8.15 3.37
CA ILE A 598 35.12 -7.45 2.65
C ILE A 598 36.45 -8.00 3.13
N LYS A 599 37.32 -8.41 2.20
CA LYS A 599 38.65 -8.94 2.48
C LYS A 599 39.71 -8.15 1.72
N PRO A 600 40.79 -7.72 2.39
CA PRO A 600 41.94 -7.19 1.68
C PRO A 600 42.72 -8.33 0.99
N GLU A 601 43.14 -8.09 -0.24
CA GLU A 601 43.98 -9.00 -1.03
C GLU A 601 45.45 -8.58 -1.01
N ALA A 602 46.34 -9.54 -1.22
CA ALA A 602 47.79 -9.30 -1.20
C ALA A 602 48.26 -8.24 -2.22
N ASN A 603 47.51 -8.00 -3.29
CA ASN A 603 47.79 -7.04 -4.34
C ASN A 603 47.22 -5.63 -4.06
N GLY A 604 46.76 -5.37 -2.82
CA GLY A 604 46.18 -4.08 -2.41
C GLY A 604 44.76 -3.84 -2.92
N LEU A 605 44.06 -4.86 -3.40
CA LEU A 605 42.65 -4.83 -3.75
C LEU A 605 41.79 -5.16 -2.54
N LEU A 606 40.51 -4.79 -2.59
CA LEU A 606 39.44 -5.29 -1.72
C LEU A 606 38.60 -6.28 -2.49
N SER A 607 38.38 -7.46 -1.92
CA SER A 607 37.46 -8.48 -2.43
C SER A 607 36.17 -8.45 -1.60
N LEU A 608 35.07 -8.14 -2.24
CA LEU A 608 33.71 -8.16 -1.68
C LEU A 608 33.09 -9.49 -2.08
N VAL A 609 32.57 -10.24 -1.12
CA VAL A 609 31.98 -11.58 -1.35
C VAL A 609 30.66 -11.70 -0.60
N TRP A 610 29.70 -12.36 -1.20
CA TRP A 610 28.38 -12.63 -0.61
C TRP A 610 27.81 -13.95 -1.12
N THR A 611 26.71 -14.41 -0.50
CA THR A 611 25.98 -15.59 -0.95
C THR A 611 24.54 -15.21 -1.31
N PRO A 612 23.95 -15.82 -2.37
CA PRO A 612 22.53 -15.65 -2.65
C PRO A 612 21.67 -16.27 -1.54
N THR A 613 20.59 -15.63 -1.18
CA THR A 613 19.59 -16.20 -0.27
C THR A 613 18.49 -16.86 -1.07
N VAL A 614 18.26 -18.15 -0.80
CA VAL A 614 17.17 -18.92 -1.44
C VAL A 614 15.86 -18.63 -0.71
N ASP A 615 14.80 -18.31 -1.47
CA ASP A 615 13.45 -18.24 -0.93
C ASP A 615 12.74 -19.59 -1.17
N PRO A 616 12.52 -20.41 -0.13
CA PRO A 616 11.91 -21.73 -0.30
C PRO A 616 10.45 -21.69 -0.76
N GLN A 617 9.78 -20.56 -0.57
CA GLN A 617 8.40 -20.35 -1.01
C GLN A 617 8.31 -19.79 -2.45
N GLU A 618 9.42 -19.25 -2.99
CA GLU A 618 9.43 -18.53 -4.26
C GLU A 618 10.61 -18.92 -5.15
N PRO A 619 10.53 -20.03 -5.86
CA PRO A 619 11.59 -20.44 -6.78
C PRO A 619 11.94 -19.39 -7.84
N SER A 620 10.99 -18.52 -8.20
CA SER A 620 11.21 -17.42 -9.16
C SER A 620 12.10 -16.30 -8.61
N ALA A 621 12.29 -16.23 -7.29
CA ALA A 621 13.04 -15.17 -6.61
C ALA A 621 14.56 -15.35 -6.64
N MET A 622 15.09 -16.32 -7.41
CA MET A 622 16.54 -16.49 -7.56
C MET A 622 17.17 -15.27 -8.23
N PRO A 623 18.27 -14.75 -7.67
CA PRO A 623 18.99 -13.64 -8.29
C PRO A 623 19.68 -14.08 -9.60
N THR A 624 19.72 -13.16 -10.55
CA THR A 624 20.46 -13.30 -11.82
C THR A 624 21.68 -12.37 -11.87
N SER A 625 21.70 -11.36 -11.02
CA SER A 625 22.77 -10.37 -10.88
C SER A 625 22.68 -9.67 -9.52
N TYR A 626 23.62 -8.78 -9.26
CA TYR A 626 23.70 -7.99 -8.02
C TYR A 626 24.07 -6.56 -8.35
N ASN A 627 23.61 -5.61 -7.51
CA ASN A 627 24.10 -4.23 -7.53
C ASN A 627 25.00 -4.00 -6.31
N VAL A 628 26.22 -3.57 -6.56
CA VAL A 628 27.18 -3.15 -5.52
C VAL A 628 27.14 -1.64 -5.43
N TYR A 629 26.70 -1.13 -4.29
CA TYR A 629 26.66 0.30 -3.97
C TYR A 629 27.86 0.68 -3.16
N MET A 630 28.49 1.81 -3.49
CA MET A 630 29.68 2.30 -2.83
C MET A 630 29.49 3.75 -2.37
N ALA A 631 30.04 4.06 -1.21
CA ALA A 631 30.20 5.42 -0.72
C ALA A 631 31.67 5.66 -0.32
N GLU A 632 32.21 6.83 -0.67
CA GLU A 632 33.56 7.25 -0.36
C GLU A 632 33.55 8.27 0.79
N GLY A 633 34.39 8.04 1.80
CA GLY A 633 34.52 8.94 2.98
C GLY A 633 33.19 9.07 3.72
N THR A 634 32.69 10.29 3.76
CA THR A 634 31.38 10.67 4.33
C THR A 634 30.31 10.91 3.26
N GLY A 635 30.64 10.64 1.98
CA GLY A 635 29.72 10.82 0.85
C GLY A 635 28.51 9.88 0.88
N GLY A 636 27.53 10.15 0.04
CA GLY A 636 26.38 9.26 -0.18
C GLY A 636 26.75 8.04 -1.02
N PHE A 637 25.91 7.03 -0.98
CA PHE A 637 26.04 5.89 -1.88
C PHE A 637 25.75 6.31 -3.32
N ASP A 638 26.55 5.77 -4.25
CA ASP A 638 26.31 5.87 -5.68
C ASP A 638 25.02 5.15 -6.12
N ASN A 639 24.74 5.12 -7.42
CA ASN A 639 23.56 4.44 -7.98
C ASN A 639 23.78 2.93 -8.22
N GLY A 640 24.94 2.41 -7.81
CA GLY A 640 25.30 0.98 -7.88
C GLY A 640 25.96 0.57 -9.21
N THR A 641 26.78 -0.47 -9.10
CA THR A 641 27.43 -1.16 -10.23
C THR A 641 26.84 -2.56 -10.33
N MET A 642 26.28 -2.92 -11.48
CA MET A 642 25.71 -4.25 -11.69
C MET A 642 26.81 -5.27 -12.00
N VAL A 643 26.79 -6.40 -11.28
CA VAL A 643 27.68 -7.55 -11.47
C VAL A 643 26.87 -8.85 -11.52
N VAL A 644 27.35 -9.83 -12.32
CA VAL A 644 26.68 -11.14 -12.43
C VAL A 644 27.18 -12.11 -11.37
N ALA A 645 28.47 -12.04 -11.03
CA ALA A 645 29.08 -12.91 -10.04
C ALA A 645 28.70 -12.48 -8.61
N ASN A 646 28.78 -13.41 -7.67
CA ASN A 646 28.58 -13.16 -6.24
C ASN A 646 29.85 -12.63 -5.53
N HIS A 647 30.68 -11.94 -6.28
CA HIS A 647 31.88 -11.24 -5.79
C HIS A 647 32.14 -9.99 -6.64
N TYR A 648 32.85 -9.03 -6.04
CA TYR A 648 33.31 -7.82 -6.71
C TYR A 648 34.68 -7.44 -6.17
N THR A 649 35.59 -7.05 -7.05
CA THR A 649 36.93 -6.62 -6.69
C THR A 649 37.05 -5.12 -6.91
N PHE A 650 37.59 -4.39 -5.93
CA PHE A 650 37.71 -2.96 -5.94
C PHE A 650 39.15 -2.54 -5.57
N LYS A 651 39.67 -1.52 -6.26
CA LYS A 651 40.99 -0.94 -5.97
C LYS A 651 40.80 0.35 -5.15
N PRO A 652 40.97 0.31 -3.81
CA PRO A 652 40.83 1.50 -2.97
C PRO A 652 41.97 2.45 -3.14
N GLN A 653 41.73 3.73 -2.90
CA GLN A 653 42.78 4.72 -2.66
C GLN A 653 43.29 4.58 -1.21
N PRO A 654 44.63 4.59 -0.99
CA PRO A 654 45.19 4.49 0.35
C PRO A 654 44.70 5.60 1.28
N GLY A 655 44.31 5.25 2.49
CA GLY A 655 43.83 6.20 3.50
C GLY A 655 42.38 6.63 3.36
N VAL A 656 41.70 6.23 2.27
CA VAL A 656 40.28 6.56 2.06
C VAL A 656 39.39 5.43 2.59
N LYS A 657 38.35 5.77 3.37
CA LYS A 657 37.33 4.85 3.82
C LYS A 657 36.34 4.63 2.71
N TYR A 658 36.02 3.38 2.41
CA TYR A 658 34.95 2.98 1.50
C TYR A 658 33.90 2.19 2.24
N SER A 659 32.64 2.50 2.00
CA SER A 659 31.48 1.77 2.52
C SER A 659 30.77 1.08 1.38
N PHE A 660 30.35 -0.17 1.59
CA PHE A 660 29.69 -0.98 0.58
C PHE A 660 28.44 -1.65 1.13
N LYS A 661 27.45 -1.80 0.29
CA LYS A 661 26.27 -2.65 0.48
C LYS A 661 25.91 -3.31 -0.84
N VAL A 662 25.27 -4.47 -0.79
CA VAL A 662 24.95 -5.27 -1.98
C VAL A 662 23.47 -5.62 -1.99
N THR A 663 22.83 -5.53 -3.14
CA THR A 663 21.49 -6.04 -3.38
C THR A 663 21.52 -7.18 -4.41
N ALA A 664 20.56 -8.07 -4.34
CA ALA A 664 20.32 -9.10 -5.34
C ALA A 664 19.25 -8.61 -6.34
N VAL A 665 19.41 -8.96 -7.60
CA VAL A 665 18.56 -8.48 -8.69
C VAL A 665 18.12 -9.64 -9.58
N ASN A 666 16.88 -9.59 -10.03
CA ASN A 666 16.35 -10.39 -11.15
C ASN A 666 15.38 -9.56 -12.00
N ARG A 667 14.71 -10.18 -12.96
CA ARG A 667 13.74 -9.49 -13.83
C ARG A 667 12.50 -8.99 -13.10
N GLY A 668 12.21 -9.48 -11.89
CA GLY A 668 11.09 -9.09 -11.03
C GLY A 668 11.38 -7.87 -10.15
N GLY A 669 12.66 -7.57 -9.94
CA GLY A 669 13.05 -6.41 -9.13
C GLY A 669 14.37 -6.58 -8.40
N GLU A 670 14.56 -5.71 -7.42
CA GLU A 670 15.76 -5.60 -6.59
C GLU A 670 15.42 -5.91 -5.12
N SER A 671 16.30 -6.62 -4.43
CA SER A 671 16.15 -6.96 -3.01
C SER A 671 16.41 -5.76 -2.09
N PHE A 672 16.13 -5.93 -0.80
CA PHE A 672 16.76 -5.10 0.22
C PHE A 672 18.29 -5.27 0.21
N PRO A 673 19.04 -4.23 0.62
CA PRO A 673 20.51 -4.31 0.69
C PRO A 673 20.97 -5.15 1.87
N THR A 674 22.18 -5.69 1.75
CA THR A 674 22.95 -6.20 2.89
C THR A 674 23.19 -5.08 3.91
N GLU A 675 23.73 -5.44 5.05
CA GLU A 675 24.34 -4.44 5.94
C GLU A 675 25.44 -3.67 5.20
N THR A 676 25.65 -2.44 5.63
CA THR A 676 26.78 -1.62 5.16
C THR A 676 28.04 -2.05 5.87
N LEU A 677 29.06 -2.49 5.12
CA LEU A 677 30.38 -2.76 5.62
C LEU A 677 31.37 -1.72 5.11
N CYS A 678 32.39 -1.43 5.92
CA CYS A 678 33.43 -0.45 5.59
C CYS A 678 34.80 -1.10 5.55
N ALA A 679 35.69 -0.53 4.72
CA ALA A 679 37.09 -0.87 4.69
C ALA A 679 37.96 0.35 4.41
N VAL A 680 39.17 0.37 4.99
CA VAL A 680 40.21 1.35 4.71
C VAL A 680 41.58 0.65 4.66
N ILE A 681 42.36 0.94 3.65
CA ILE A 681 43.77 0.49 3.57
C ILE A 681 44.67 1.68 3.86
N ARG A 682 45.41 1.63 4.97
CA ARG A 682 46.40 2.66 5.33
C ARG A 682 47.74 2.29 4.75
N PRO A 683 48.49 3.23 4.14
CA PRO A 683 49.77 2.95 3.48
C PRO A 683 50.82 2.36 4.42
N GLU A 684 50.85 2.82 5.68
CA GLU A 684 51.86 2.40 6.68
C GLU A 684 51.36 1.22 7.54
N ALA A 685 50.21 0.64 7.25
CA ALA A 685 49.66 -0.46 8.05
C ALA A 685 50.50 -1.71 7.92
N THR A 686 50.98 -2.22 9.04
CA THR A 686 51.71 -3.50 9.14
C THR A 686 50.84 -4.65 9.63
N LYS A 687 49.63 -4.34 10.07
CA LYS A 687 48.66 -5.29 10.62
C LYS A 687 47.27 -5.08 10.00
N THR A 688 46.51 -6.19 9.96
CA THR A 688 45.08 -6.16 9.57
C THR A 688 44.23 -6.30 10.81
N VAL A 689 43.20 -5.46 10.93
CA VAL A 689 42.16 -5.57 11.96
C VAL A 689 40.94 -6.19 11.32
N LEU A 690 40.45 -7.28 11.90
CA LEU A 690 39.17 -7.92 11.51
C LEU A 690 38.06 -7.34 12.38
N VAL A 691 37.03 -6.80 11.73
CA VAL A 691 35.79 -6.40 12.39
C VAL A 691 34.72 -7.47 12.15
N VAL A 692 34.28 -8.12 13.23
CA VAL A 692 33.22 -9.14 13.18
C VAL A 692 31.95 -8.56 13.78
N ASN A 693 30.90 -8.43 12.96
CA ASN A 693 29.58 -8.09 13.44
C ASN A 693 28.83 -9.37 13.83
N GLY A 694 28.90 -9.72 15.12
CA GLY A 694 28.29 -10.92 15.67
C GLY A 694 26.88 -10.75 16.25
N PHE A 695 26.30 -9.56 16.14
CA PHE A 695 25.00 -9.23 16.74
C PHE A 695 23.89 -9.20 15.70
N ASN A 696 22.73 -9.78 16.08
CA ASN A 696 21.51 -9.55 15.34
C ASN A 696 21.00 -8.12 15.64
N ARG A 697 20.90 -7.29 14.62
CA ARG A 697 20.57 -5.86 14.77
C ARG A 697 19.10 -5.55 14.80
N LEU A 698 18.28 -6.46 14.26
CA LEU A 698 16.83 -6.33 14.30
C LEU A 698 16.29 -7.35 15.29
N SER A 699 15.53 -6.88 16.28
CA SER A 699 14.98 -7.74 17.34
C SER A 699 13.60 -7.27 17.77
N ALA A 700 12.78 -8.23 18.20
CA ALA A 700 11.55 -7.95 18.90
C ALA A 700 11.84 -7.33 20.28
N PRO A 701 10.89 -6.57 20.88
CA PRO A 701 11.02 -6.11 22.25
C PRO A 701 10.93 -7.27 23.25
N ALA A 702 11.45 -7.06 24.47
CA ALA A 702 11.30 -8.02 25.54
C ALA A 702 9.82 -8.21 25.91
N VAL A 703 9.44 -9.46 26.22
CA VAL A 703 8.07 -9.88 26.50
C VAL A 703 7.88 -10.13 28.00
N ILE A 704 6.78 -9.67 28.54
CA ILE A 704 6.26 -10.09 29.84
C ILE A 704 5.03 -10.97 29.61
N ASP A 705 5.07 -12.20 30.11
CA ASP A 705 3.93 -13.10 30.22
C ASP A 705 4.15 -13.99 31.43
N ASP A 706 3.86 -13.47 32.62
CA ASP A 706 4.17 -14.08 33.91
C ASP A 706 2.97 -14.75 34.59
N GLY A 707 1.86 -14.92 33.86
CA GLY A 707 0.61 -15.48 34.36
C GLY A 707 -0.31 -14.44 34.98
N VAL A 708 0.21 -13.31 35.43
CA VAL A 708 -0.55 -12.16 35.98
C VAL A 708 -0.61 -11.03 34.98
N ARG A 709 0.55 -10.67 34.39
CA ARG A 709 0.69 -9.58 33.41
C ARG A 709 1.01 -10.16 32.05
N GLN A 710 0.61 -9.43 31.02
CA GLN A 710 0.92 -9.74 29.63
C GLN A 710 1.22 -8.45 28.86
N GLY A 711 2.31 -8.40 28.13
CA GLY A 711 2.73 -7.21 27.39
C GLY A 711 4.23 -7.18 27.07
N PHE A 712 4.78 -5.97 26.89
CA PHE A 712 6.18 -5.74 26.59
C PHE A 712 6.91 -5.05 27.75
N ASP A 713 8.15 -5.47 28.00
CA ASP A 713 9.04 -4.85 28.99
C ASP A 713 9.91 -3.78 28.31
N MET A 714 9.35 -2.61 28.16
CA MET A 714 10.04 -1.46 27.56
C MET A 714 11.22 -0.94 28.37
N ALA A 715 11.29 -1.28 29.67
CA ALA A 715 12.39 -0.88 30.53
C ALA A 715 13.64 -1.77 30.34
N THR A 716 13.42 -3.05 30.03
CA THR A 716 14.53 -4.00 29.82
C THR A 716 15.03 -3.94 28.39
N ASP A 717 14.14 -4.06 27.40
CA ASP A 717 14.51 -4.04 25.98
C ASP A 717 13.30 -3.64 25.11
N ILE A 718 13.44 -2.53 24.41
CA ILE A 718 12.42 -2.03 23.47
C ILE A 718 12.49 -2.70 22.09
N GLY A 719 13.45 -3.60 21.88
CA GLY A 719 13.76 -4.16 20.56
C GLY A 719 14.53 -3.19 19.65
N VAL A 720 14.89 -3.68 18.48
CA VAL A 720 15.56 -2.90 17.43
C VAL A 720 14.76 -3.05 16.15
N GLN A 721 13.98 -2.04 15.81
CA GLN A 721 13.14 -2.00 14.62
C GLN A 721 13.94 -1.48 13.41
N ARG A 722 13.43 -1.73 12.21
CA ARG A 722 14.01 -1.20 10.99
C ARG A 722 13.78 0.30 10.90
N ASP A 723 14.84 1.04 10.65
CA ASP A 723 14.84 2.50 10.56
C ASP A 723 14.26 3.17 11.83
N ILE A 724 13.70 4.35 11.67
CA ILE A 724 13.10 5.15 12.76
C ILE A 724 11.64 4.77 13.05
N TYR A 725 11.08 3.80 12.36
CA TYR A 725 9.65 3.45 12.44
C TYR A 725 9.37 2.44 13.55
N ALA A 726 9.73 2.75 14.79
CA ALA A 726 9.46 1.86 15.92
C ALA A 726 7.96 1.80 16.30
N GLY A 727 7.26 2.91 16.15
CA GLY A 727 5.82 2.98 16.43
C GLY A 727 5.43 2.94 17.89
N TRP A 728 6.39 3.13 18.83
CA TRP A 728 6.11 3.18 20.25
C TRP A 728 5.58 4.55 20.69
N ASN A 729 4.61 4.55 21.60
CA ASN A 729 4.10 5.76 22.23
C ASN A 729 4.27 5.79 23.76
N GLY A 730 4.88 4.75 24.33
CA GLY A 730 5.23 4.68 25.75
C GLY A 730 4.08 4.37 26.72
N GLN A 731 2.84 4.18 26.23
CA GLN A 731 1.69 3.89 27.10
C GLN A 731 1.23 2.45 26.99
N GLN A 732 0.67 1.95 28.09
CA GLN A 732 0.10 0.62 28.23
C GLN A 732 0.90 -0.48 27.55
N THR A 733 2.15 -0.62 27.94
CA THR A 733 3.05 -1.64 27.42
C THR A 733 2.66 -3.05 27.88
N CYS A 734 1.96 -3.14 29.03
CA CYS A 734 1.58 -4.38 29.68
C CYS A 734 0.18 -4.24 30.32
N PHE A 735 -0.57 -5.31 30.43
CA PHE A 735 -1.87 -5.35 31.09
C PHE A 735 -2.02 -6.54 32.05
N ASP A 736 -2.97 -6.42 32.99
CA ASP A 736 -3.31 -7.45 33.94
C ASP A 736 -4.31 -8.45 33.32
N LYS A 737 -3.92 -9.70 33.22
CA LYS A 737 -4.75 -10.77 32.64
C LYS A 737 -6.11 -10.94 33.37
N SER A 738 -6.17 -10.70 34.65
CA SER A 738 -7.42 -10.82 35.41
C SER A 738 -8.47 -9.79 35.02
N ARG A 739 -8.04 -8.76 34.29
CA ARG A 739 -8.89 -7.66 33.82
C ARG A 739 -9.25 -7.75 32.35
N MET A 740 -8.84 -8.80 31.65
CA MET A 740 -9.20 -9.03 30.25
C MET A 740 -10.73 -9.04 30.09
N GLY A 741 -11.24 -8.26 29.13
CA GLY A 741 -12.68 -8.10 28.91
C GLY A 741 -13.42 -7.25 29.94
N ARG A 742 -12.71 -6.55 30.86
CA ARG A 742 -13.25 -5.61 31.83
C ARG A 742 -12.89 -4.17 31.47
N GLU A 743 -13.48 -3.22 32.16
CA GLU A 743 -13.15 -1.79 31.99
C GLU A 743 -12.21 -1.30 33.12
N GLY A 744 -11.49 -0.20 32.82
CA GLY A 744 -10.66 0.52 33.78
C GLY A 744 -9.16 0.15 33.72
N PRO A 745 -8.35 0.74 34.61
CA PRO A 745 -6.90 0.59 34.61
C PRO A 745 -6.43 -0.85 34.61
N GLY A 746 -5.42 -1.18 33.79
CA GLY A 746 -4.89 -2.53 33.62
C GLY A 746 -5.70 -3.43 32.68
N ALA A 747 -6.88 -3.00 32.22
CA ALA A 747 -7.70 -3.78 31.31
C ALA A 747 -7.19 -3.66 29.87
N LEU A 748 -7.40 -4.72 29.09
CA LEU A 748 -7.08 -4.71 27.66
C LEU A 748 -7.93 -3.66 26.92
N GLY A 749 -7.29 -2.79 26.14
CA GLY A 749 -7.93 -1.69 25.43
C GLY A 749 -8.14 -0.43 26.27
N TYR A 750 -7.79 -0.45 27.57
CA TYR A 750 -7.76 0.73 28.40
C TYR A 750 -6.47 1.51 28.17
N GLY A 751 -6.45 2.26 27.11
CA GLY A 751 -5.46 3.30 26.92
C GLY A 751 -6.24 4.58 26.77
N GLY A 752 -6.25 5.46 27.73
CA GLY A 752 -7.05 6.68 27.69
C GLY A 752 -6.95 7.43 26.36
N ASP A 753 -7.81 8.38 26.15
CA ASP A 753 -7.80 9.29 25.00
C ASP A 753 -6.53 10.15 24.93
N GLU A 754 -5.71 10.08 25.96
CA GLU A 754 -4.48 10.84 26.08
C GLU A 754 -3.42 10.26 25.16
N MET A 755 -3.00 11.09 24.27
CA MET A 755 -1.88 10.79 23.41
C MET A 755 -0.59 10.93 24.20
N ALA A 756 0.08 9.84 24.45
CA ALA A 756 1.47 9.95 24.79
C ALA A 756 2.25 10.32 23.53
N GLY A 757 2.70 11.51 23.48
CA GLY A 757 3.45 12.03 22.35
C GLY A 757 4.89 11.53 22.26
N GLN A 758 5.29 10.49 22.97
CA GLN A 758 6.67 10.01 22.94
C GLN A 758 6.82 8.82 21.99
N PHE A 759 7.68 8.99 21.01
CA PHE A 759 8.16 7.94 20.13
C PHE A 759 9.53 7.49 20.60
N VAL A 760 9.75 6.20 20.60
CA VAL A 760 11.07 5.63 20.70
C VAL A 760 11.45 5.14 19.31
N CYS A 761 12.47 5.77 18.74
CA CYS A 761 13.03 5.32 17.47
C CYS A 761 13.92 4.12 17.71
N GLY A 762 13.84 3.12 16.83
CA GLY A 762 14.80 2.03 16.80
C GLY A 762 16.20 2.54 16.47
N ASN A 763 17.20 1.95 17.08
CA ASN A 763 18.61 2.27 16.81
C ASN A 763 19.17 1.26 15.82
N THR A 764 19.67 1.76 14.70
CA THR A 764 20.56 0.99 13.83
C THR A 764 21.98 1.42 14.11
N PHE A 765 22.85 0.48 14.44
CA PHE A 765 24.26 0.76 14.56
C PHE A 765 24.91 0.81 13.17
N SER A 766 25.64 1.87 12.88
CA SER A 766 26.64 1.88 11.83
C SER A 766 28.02 1.93 12.48
N TYR A 767 28.97 1.13 12.05
CA TYR A 767 30.36 1.18 12.49
C TYR A 767 31.27 1.71 11.37
#